data_45626d54f4d18f36eb164bb363530380
#
_entry.id   45626d54f4d18f36eb164bb363530380
#
_cell.length_a   1.000
_cell.length_b   1.000
_cell.length_c   1.000
_cell.angle_alpha   90.00
_cell.angle_beta   90.00
_cell.angle_gamma   90.00
#
_symmetry.space_group_name_H-M   'P 1'
#
loop_
_entity.id
_entity.type
_entity.pdbx_description
1 polymer ?
#
loop_
_entity_poly.entity_id
_entity_poly.type
_entity_poly.pdbx_seq_one_letter_code
_entity_poly.pdbx_strand_id
1 'polypeptide(L)'
;MLLSHTPTVLEFLLHQSEQRSEDGVQLHEKSRKILRCLLSWVRAGCISEIPPSSLPTHPLLNFVFNSLQVSSSFDLAIEVLTELVSRYEGVPQVLLFRVQFLKEALLLPALANSDEQVIGGLACLMSEIGQAAPALIAQASTEALVLADALLSCVAFPSVDWEIADSTLQFWCSLASRLIGLVSEKANYKKIVEEMFFPVLSALLDALLIRAQVDDSTYDGDDGTLDMPDGLSHFRMNLEEILVDICQLLGSNTFVQKLFCRGWASADGLIPWREVETRMFALNVVAEQILQDGHPFDFSVIMQLVTILSNRVTVELKGFLCFVYRSVADVIGSYSKWISAFQNNIRPLLLFFASGITEPLCANACASALRKLCEDASTAIHEASNLEILIWIGEGLEKRNLPLDEEDEVVSAITLILSSVPNKELKNNLLGRLLSSSFVSIEKLVAADNDHSLKQNPAAYTQALNSAARGLYRMGTVFSHLAIPLSTDLVEDDTILALLRVFWPLLEKLFTSPYMESGNLSTAACRALSQAIKSSGQHFLVLLPKVLDYLTTNFLSFQSHECYVRTAAVVIEEFGHREEYGQLFINTFERFTSAASITALNSSYICDQEPDLVEAYTNFTSIFVRCCPKEVVAASGSLLEASFQKAAICSTAMHRGAALAAMSYLSCFLEAGLNSVLESMACIVEGSLSAVTIQVLSHTGEGLISNVVYALLGVSAMSRVHKSATILQQLAAICSLSERSTWKAVLSWGSLHEWLHSTVQALPAEYLKPGEAESLAPTWLNALASAASDYLESKTRDAGKDDPGYMRGKGGRALKRIVRDFADTHRNVPNLT
;
A
#
# COMPACT_ATOMS: atom_id res chain seq x y z
N MET A 1 17.46 27.05 34.63
CA MET A 1 17.23 27.06 36.08
C MET A 1 17.32 25.66 36.70
N LEU A 2 16.68 24.61 36.18
CA LEU A 2 16.80 23.24 36.71
C LEU A 2 18.22 22.67 36.54
N LEU A 3 18.87 22.82 35.39
CA LEU A 3 20.18 22.25 35.07
C LEU A 3 21.26 22.67 36.06
N SER A 4 21.24 23.92 36.54
CA SER A 4 22.22 24.41 37.52
C SER A 4 22.16 23.72 38.88
N HIS A 5 21.07 23.02 39.21
CA HIS A 5 20.91 22.30 40.47
C HIS A 5 21.18 20.80 40.37
N THR A 6 21.55 20.29 39.17
CA THR A 6 21.82 18.85 38.96
C THR A 6 22.86 18.28 39.93
N PRO A 7 24.06 18.88 40.11
CA PRO A 7 25.04 18.36 41.04
C PRO A 7 24.55 18.25 42.46
N THR A 8 23.84 19.29 42.96
CA THR A 8 23.29 19.33 44.32
C THR A 8 22.21 18.27 44.56
N VAL A 9 21.34 18.03 43.56
CA VAL A 9 20.32 16.99 43.63
C VAL A 9 20.92 15.59 43.63
N LEU A 10 21.92 15.35 42.78
CA LEU A 10 22.60 14.06 42.72
C LEU A 10 23.38 13.76 44.00
N GLU A 11 24.05 14.77 44.57
CA GLU A 11 24.70 14.68 45.86
C GLU A 11 23.72 14.39 46.98
N PHE A 12 22.55 15.08 46.99
CA PHE A 12 21.49 14.81 47.93
C PHE A 12 20.93 13.38 47.82
N LEU A 13 20.66 12.91 46.60
CA LEU A 13 20.19 11.56 46.32
C LEU A 13 21.23 10.52 46.76
N LEU A 14 22.51 10.75 46.53
CA LEU A 14 23.61 9.92 46.98
C LEU A 14 23.64 9.83 48.52
N HIS A 15 23.60 11.00 49.19
CA HIS A 15 23.58 11.04 50.66
C HIS A 15 22.36 10.30 51.23
N GLN A 16 21.19 10.43 50.58
CA GLN A 16 20.00 9.69 50.98
C GLN A 16 20.14 8.18 50.77
N SER A 17 20.87 7.75 49.73
CA SER A 17 21.08 6.34 49.45
C SER A 17 22.03 5.66 50.47
N GLU A 18 22.95 6.42 51.03
CA GLU A 18 23.94 5.93 52.02
C GLU A 18 23.39 5.87 53.47
N GLN A 19 22.30 6.63 53.79
CA GLN A 19 21.70 6.60 55.13
C GLN A 19 21.02 5.25 55.40
N ARG A 20 21.49 4.53 56.37
CA ARG A 20 20.89 3.27 56.84
C ARG A 20 19.61 3.59 57.61
N SER A 21 18.49 2.93 57.27
CA SER A 21 17.25 2.90 58.04
C SER A 21 17.24 1.57 58.78
N GLU A 22 16.85 1.57 60.08
CA GLU A 22 16.76 0.37 60.87
C GLU A 22 15.54 -0.51 60.55
N ASP A 23 14.58 0.06 59.79
CA ASP A 23 13.32 -0.61 59.45
C ASP A 23 13.31 -0.98 57.94
N GLY A 24 13.31 -2.30 57.65
CA GLY A 24 13.41 -2.80 56.24
C GLY A 24 12.34 -2.28 55.28
N VAL A 25 11.11 -2.08 55.76
CA VAL A 25 10.00 -1.57 54.93
C VAL A 25 10.22 -0.10 54.56
N GLN A 26 10.69 0.72 55.50
CA GLN A 26 11.03 2.13 55.24
C GLN A 26 12.22 2.26 54.28
N LEU A 27 13.18 1.33 54.34
CA LEU A 27 14.34 1.30 53.44
C LEU A 27 13.91 1.06 51.98
N HIS A 28 13.02 0.10 51.75
CA HIS A 28 12.50 -0.20 50.40
C HIS A 28 11.72 0.96 49.81
N GLU A 29 10.86 1.61 50.57
CA GLU A 29 10.11 2.77 50.13
C GLU A 29 11.01 3.97 49.81
N LYS A 30 12.04 4.17 50.62
CA LYS A 30 13.05 5.20 50.45
C LYS A 30 13.81 4.99 49.15
N SER A 31 14.28 3.76 48.89
CA SER A 31 14.97 3.39 47.64
C SER A 31 14.11 3.65 46.42
N ARG A 32 12.82 3.32 46.44
CA ARG A 32 11.87 3.61 45.37
C ARG A 32 11.70 5.12 45.12
N LYS A 33 11.65 5.94 46.17
CA LYS A 33 11.56 7.38 46.05
C LYS A 33 12.83 7.98 45.39
N ILE A 34 14.00 7.48 45.79
CA ILE A 34 15.27 7.90 45.20
C ILE A 34 15.29 7.55 43.70
N LEU A 35 14.95 6.32 43.32
CA LEU A 35 14.91 5.88 41.92
C LEU A 35 13.90 6.68 41.09
N ARG A 36 12.70 6.97 41.60
CA ARG A 36 11.72 7.82 40.89
C ARG A 36 12.23 9.23 40.68
N CYS A 37 12.88 9.81 41.69
CA CYS A 37 13.47 11.14 41.55
C CYS A 37 14.59 11.12 40.49
N LEU A 38 15.50 10.13 40.54
CA LEU A 38 16.57 9.96 39.57
C LEU A 38 16.03 9.79 38.17
N LEU A 39 15.01 8.93 37.97
CA LEU A 39 14.34 8.71 36.69
C LEU A 39 13.81 10.01 36.10
N SER A 40 13.12 10.82 36.92
CA SER A 40 12.58 12.13 36.50
C SER A 40 13.70 13.08 36.04
N TRP A 41 14.84 13.07 36.71
CA TRP A 41 15.99 13.89 36.33
C TRP A 41 16.67 13.38 35.05
N VAL A 42 16.80 12.07 34.89
CA VAL A 42 17.31 11.46 33.64
C VAL A 42 16.43 11.87 32.47
N ARG A 43 15.11 11.73 32.59
CA ARG A 43 14.12 12.09 31.55
C ARG A 43 14.12 13.58 31.22
N ALA A 44 14.31 14.44 32.20
CA ALA A 44 14.44 15.86 31.99
C ALA A 44 15.76 16.30 31.30
N GLY A 45 16.69 15.36 31.07
CA GLY A 45 18.00 15.64 30.47
C GLY A 45 18.99 16.36 31.40
N CYS A 46 18.68 16.50 32.67
CA CYS A 46 19.49 17.26 33.62
C CYS A 46 20.87 16.59 33.92
N ILE A 47 21.02 15.30 33.67
CA ILE A 47 22.26 14.55 33.88
C ILE A 47 23.32 14.88 32.81
N SER A 48 22.99 15.55 31.71
CA SER A 48 23.93 16.04 30.72
C SER A 48 24.97 17.02 31.29
N GLU A 49 24.69 17.62 32.44
CA GLU A 49 25.65 18.47 33.16
C GLU A 49 26.79 17.69 33.84
N ILE A 50 26.69 16.35 33.96
CA ILE A 50 27.72 15.49 34.50
C ILE A 50 28.66 15.11 33.34
N PRO A 51 30.00 15.31 33.50
CA PRO A 51 30.94 14.88 32.47
C PRO A 51 30.75 13.37 32.19
N PRO A 52 30.69 12.97 30.90
CA PRO A 52 30.55 11.56 30.52
C PRO A 52 31.59 10.63 31.15
N SER A 53 32.81 11.15 31.40
CA SER A 53 33.90 10.40 32.04
C SER A 53 33.67 10.07 33.53
N SER A 54 32.82 10.81 34.23
CA SER A 54 32.53 10.60 35.66
C SER A 54 31.25 9.80 35.90
N LEU A 55 30.34 9.80 34.95
CA LEU A 55 29.06 9.10 35.07
C LEU A 55 29.22 7.58 35.29
N PRO A 56 30.13 6.88 34.58
CA PRO A 56 30.33 5.44 34.75
C PRO A 56 30.77 5.01 36.15
N THR A 57 31.53 5.87 36.82
CA THR A 57 32.08 5.59 38.19
C THR A 57 31.20 6.22 39.29
N HIS A 58 30.13 6.88 38.93
CA HIS A 58 29.30 7.60 39.90
C HIS A 58 28.61 6.63 40.88
N PRO A 59 28.68 6.86 42.19
CA PRO A 59 28.12 5.95 43.20
C PRO A 59 26.62 5.70 43.06
N LEU A 60 25.87 6.64 42.53
CA LEU A 60 24.43 6.45 42.22
C LEU A 60 24.20 5.35 41.18
N LEU A 61 25.10 5.16 40.22
CA LEU A 61 24.98 4.04 39.27
C LEU A 61 25.11 2.70 40.00
N ASN A 62 26.03 2.59 40.93
CA ASN A 62 26.17 1.39 41.81
C ASN A 62 24.91 1.18 42.68
N PHE A 63 24.32 2.25 43.19
CA PHE A 63 23.05 2.16 43.94
C PHE A 63 21.91 1.62 43.04
N VAL A 64 21.79 2.10 41.80
CA VAL A 64 20.77 1.60 40.83
C VAL A 64 21.01 0.12 40.54
N PHE A 65 22.27 -0.30 40.30
CA PHE A 65 22.62 -1.72 40.11
C PHE A 65 22.28 -2.62 41.33
N ASN A 66 22.57 -2.13 42.52
CA ASN A 66 22.22 -2.88 43.74
C ASN A 66 20.71 -2.99 43.93
N SER A 67 19.96 -2.00 43.45
CA SER A 67 18.49 -1.99 43.48
C SER A 67 17.84 -3.03 42.57
N LEU A 68 18.57 -3.56 41.58
CA LEU A 68 18.13 -4.68 40.72
C LEU A 68 17.98 -6.00 41.51
N GLN A 69 18.67 -6.15 42.65
CA GLN A 69 18.58 -7.34 43.47
C GLN A 69 17.37 -7.33 44.43
N VAL A 70 16.65 -6.22 44.48
CA VAL A 70 15.51 -6.03 45.37
C VAL A 70 14.22 -6.00 44.57
N SER A 71 13.38 -7.00 44.70
CA SER A 71 12.13 -7.16 43.92
C SER A 71 11.26 -5.89 43.92
N SER A 72 11.11 -5.18 45.03
CA SER A 72 10.28 -3.99 45.14
C SER A 72 10.82 -2.76 44.36
N SER A 73 12.10 -2.73 43.98
CA SER A 73 12.76 -1.65 43.25
C SER A 73 13.28 -2.05 41.86
N PHE A 74 13.15 -3.33 41.52
CA PHE A 74 13.68 -3.89 40.27
C PHE A 74 13.21 -3.11 39.02
N ASP A 75 11.89 -2.95 38.83
CA ASP A 75 11.31 -2.31 37.64
C ASP A 75 11.80 -0.85 37.49
N LEU A 76 11.83 -0.11 38.60
CA LEU A 76 12.33 1.28 38.55
C LEU A 76 13.83 1.34 38.28
N ALA A 77 14.60 0.38 38.74
CA ALA A 77 16.03 0.31 38.45
C ALA A 77 16.29 -0.02 36.97
N ILE A 78 15.55 -0.96 36.40
CA ILE A 78 15.55 -1.26 34.95
C ILE A 78 15.22 0.00 34.17
N GLU A 79 14.14 0.70 34.50
CA GLU A 79 13.70 1.90 33.78
C GLU A 79 14.76 3.02 33.83
N VAL A 80 15.39 3.24 35.00
CA VAL A 80 16.49 4.21 35.12
C VAL A 80 17.67 3.83 34.23
N LEU A 81 18.10 2.56 34.25
CA LEU A 81 19.23 2.10 33.44
C LEU A 81 18.94 2.18 31.94
N THR A 82 17.77 1.79 31.51
CA THR A 82 17.33 1.88 30.11
C THR A 82 17.35 3.33 29.62
N GLU A 83 16.78 4.26 30.40
CA GLU A 83 16.82 5.69 30.07
C GLU A 83 18.25 6.27 30.07
N LEU A 84 19.12 5.79 30.94
CA LEU A 84 20.54 6.21 30.92
C LEU A 84 21.27 5.72 29.67
N VAL A 85 21.04 4.45 29.28
CA VAL A 85 21.63 3.84 28.08
C VAL A 85 21.22 4.59 26.81
N SER A 86 19.92 4.88 26.68
CA SER A 86 19.42 5.53 25.47
C SER A 86 19.84 7.00 25.30
N ARG A 87 20.23 7.67 26.40
CA ARG A 87 20.54 9.12 26.38
C ARG A 87 22.02 9.48 26.49
N TYR A 88 22.87 8.56 26.94
CA TYR A 88 24.30 8.89 27.26
C TYR A 88 25.26 7.91 26.60
N GLU A 89 26.09 8.37 25.65
CA GLU A 89 26.98 7.57 24.80
C GLU A 89 28.00 6.69 25.58
N GLY A 90 28.45 7.10 26.73
CA GLY A 90 29.42 6.32 27.52
C GLY A 90 28.83 5.20 28.37
N VAL A 91 27.53 5.21 28.63
CA VAL A 91 26.88 4.27 29.56
C VAL A 91 26.80 2.85 28.99
N PRO A 92 26.49 2.62 27.70
CA PRO A 92 26.46 1.28 27.13
C PRO A 92 27.77 0.49 27.38
N GLN A 93 28.91 1.13 27.16
CA GLN A 93 30.22 0.50 27.37
C GLN A 93 30.44 0.08 28.84
N VAL A 94 30.05 0.93 29.78
CA VAL A 94 30.19 0.64 31.22
C VAL A 94 29.28 -0.50 31.65
N LEU A 95 28.04 -0.51 31.17
CA LEU A 95 27.08 -1.57 31.46
C LEU A 95 27.47 -2.89 30.80
N LEU A 96 28.11 -2.85 29.64
CA LEU A 96 28.63 -4.04 28.98
C LEU A 96 29.65 -4.78 29.87
N PHE A 97 30.51 -4.09 30.59
CA PHE A 97 31.42 -4.72 31.55
C PHE A 97 30.72 -5.37 32.75
N ARG A 98 29.46 -5.06 33.02
CA ARG A 98 28.63 -5.64 34.06
C ARG A 98 27.67 -6.73 33.58
N VAL A 99 27.65 -7.05 32.32
CA VAL A 99 26.71 -8.02 31.72
C VAL A 99 26.90 -9.42 32.35
N GLN A 100 28.13 -9.83 32.69
CA GLN A 100 28.37 -11.08 33.37
C GLN A 100 27.62 -11.16 34.69
N PHE A 101 27.62 -10.08 35.46
CA PHE A 101 26.86 -10.01 36.72
C PHE A 101 25.34 -10.08 36.46
N LEU A 102 24.84 -9.32 35.47
CA LEU A 102 23.40 -9.38 35.10
C LEU A 102 22.97 -10.80 34.74
N LYS A 103 23.83 -11.48 33.95
CA LYS A 103 23.56 -12.87 33.55
C LYS A 103 23.60 -13.85 34.75
N GLU A 104 24.71 -13.88 35.50
CA GLU A 104 24.92 -14.90 36.50
C GLU A 104 24.09 -14.67 37.79
N ALA A 105 24.01 -13.43 38.26
CA ALA A 105 23.38 -13.13 39.55
C ALA A 105 21.85 -12.89 39.40
N LEU A 106 21.35 -12.52 38.24
CA LEU A 106 19.94 -12.17 38.06
C LEU A 106 19.24 -13.04 37.01
N LEU A 107 19.76 -13.15 35.76
CA LEU A 107 19.07 -13.83 34.69
C LEU A 107 19.00 -15.35 34.89
N LEU A 108 20.12 -16.01 35.17
CA LEU A 108 20.12 -17.47 35.36
C LEU A 108 19.20 -17.92 36.48
N PRO A 109 19.18 -17.29 37.69
CA PRO A 109 18.19 -17.60 38.71
C PRO A 109 16.75 -17.33 38.26
N ALA A 110 16.48 -16.25 37.55
CA ALA A 110 15.15 -15.93 37.06
C ALA A 110 14.66 -16.97 36.03
N LEU A 111 15.53 -17.41 35.10
CA LEU A 111 15.23 -18.48 34.15
C LEU A 111 14.91 -19.80 34.89
N ALA A 112 15.68 -20.16 35.94
CA ALA A 112 15.46 -21.36 36.70
C ALA A 112 14.13 -21.34 37.50
N ASN A 113 13.70 -20.16 37.93
CA ASN A 113 12.46 -19.97 38.70
C ASN A 113 11.26 -19.56 37.82
N SER A 114 11.44 -19.41 36.50
CA SER A 114 10.43 -18.91 35.54
C SER A 114 9.84 -17.54 35.96
N ASP A 115 10.69 -16.64 36.41
CA ASP A 115 10.29 -15.26 36.78
C ASP A 115 10.25 -14.37 35.56
N GLU A 116 9.12 -14.40 34.88
CA GLU A 116 8.93 -13.66 33.60
C GLU A 116 9.14 -12.14 33.72
N GLN A 117 8.79 -11.56 34.90
CA GLN A 117 8.98 -10.13 35.12
C GLN A 117 10.47 -9.76 35.14
N VAL A 118 11.27 -10.52 35.82
CA VAL A 118 12.73 -10.28 35.89
C VAL A 118 13.39 -10.59 34.56
N ILE A 119 13.01 -11.69 33.90
CA ILE A 119 13.53 -12.04 32.57
C ILE A 119 13.23 -10.95 31.57
N GLY A 120 11.96 -10.48 31.48
CA GLY A 120 11.52 -9.43 30.57
C GLY A 120 12.24 -8.09 30.81
N GLY A 121 12.35 -7.68 32.08
CA GLY A 121 13.09 -6.45 32.42
C GLY A 121 14.56 -6.51 32.04
N LEU A 122 15.23 -7.65 32.30
CA LEU A 122 16.64 -7.84 31.90
C LEU A 122 16.80 -7.94 30.37
N ALA A 123 15.88 -8.61 29.67
CA ALA A 123 15.89 -8.68 28.21
C ALA A 123 15.80 -7.28 27.59
N CYS A 124 14.89 -6.44 28.10
CA CYS A 124 14.74 -5.06 27.66
C CYS A 124 16.03 -4.24 27.90
N LEU A 125 16.58 -4.27 29.11
CA LEU A 125 17.81 -3.53 29.43
C LEU A 125 19.01 -3.99 28.58
N MET A 126 19.23 -5.31 28.48
CA MET A 126 20.35 -5.87 27.70
C MET A 126 20.20 -5.60 26.21
N SER A 127 18.96 -5.62 25.70
CA SER A 127 18.63 -5.24 24.33
C SER A 127 18.99 -3.78 24.06
N GLU A 128 18.61 -2.87 24.95
CA GLU A 128 18.96 -1.45 24.84
C GLU A 128 20.48 -1.19 24.87
N ILE A 129 21.23 -1.90 25.74
CA ILE A 129 22.70 -1.77 25.76
C ILE A 129 23.29 -2.09 24.38
N GLY A 130 22.81 -3.16 23.74
CA GLY A 130 23.30 -3.57 22.45
C GLY A 130 22.86 -2.65 21.29
N GLN A 131 21.62 -2.16 21.34
CA GLN A 131 21.08 -1.22 20.34
C GLN A 131 21.79 0.15 20.39
N ALA A 132 22.09 0.64 21.59
CA ALA A 132 22.76 1.92 21.75
C ALA A 132 24.23 1.90 21.24
N ALA A 133 24.86 0.73 21.21
CA ALA A 133 26.26 0.60 20.80
C ALA A 133 26.54 -0.66 19.97
N PRO A 134 25.91 -0.86 18.81
CA PRO A 134 26.06 -2.08 18.01
C PRO A 134 27.49 -2.27 17.50
N ALA A 135 28.26 -1.19 17.35
CA ALA A 135 29.66 -1.25 16.97
C ALA A 135 30.56 -1.88 18.04
N LEU A 136 30.22 -1.73 19.34
CA LEU A 136 30.93 -2.39 20.41
C LEU A 136 30.66 -3.90 20.43
N ILE A 137 29.41 -4.28 20.19
CA ILE A 137 29.01 -5.70 20.15
C ILE A 137 29.68 -6.40 18.96
N ALA A 138 29.70 -5.75 17.80
CA ALA A 138 30.35 -6.29 16.58
C ALA A 138 31.87 -6.53 16.72
N GLN A 139 32.53 -5.97 17.75
CA GLN A 139 33.95 -6.25 18.04
C GLN A 139 34.15 -7.67 18.61
N ALA A 140 33.09 -8.38 18.97
CA ALA A 140 33.14 -9.73 19.51
C ALA A 140 34.02 -9.87 20.79
N SER A 141 34.01 -8.84 21.66
CA SER A 141 34.65 -8.96 22.97
C SER A 141 33.95 -10.05 23.82
N THR A 142 34.64 -10.53 24.86
CA THR A 142 34.07 -11.53 25.78
C THR A 142 32.74 -11.06 26.34
N GLU A 143 32.64 -9.80 26.76
CA GLU A 143 31.43 -9.19 27.31
C GLU A 143 30.32 -9.09 26.27
N ALA A 144 30.66 -8.75 25.02
CA ALA A 144 29.70 -8.69 23.92
C ALA A 144 29.09 -10.07 23.60
N LEU A 145 29.90 -11.12 23.61
CA LEU A 145 29.43 -12.48 23.40
C LEU A 145 28.58 -12.97 24.59
N VAL A 146 28.92 -12.58 25.82
CA VAL A 146 28.09 -12.87 27.00
C VAL A 146 26.73 -12.16 26.92
N LEU A 147 26.69 -10.93 26.43
CA LEU A 147 25.42 -10.22 26.18
C LEU A 147 24.57 -10.96 25.15
N ALA A 148 25.16 -11.35 24.03
CA ALA A 148 24.47 -12.07 22.97
C ALA A 148 23.91 -13.43 23.49
N ASP A 149 24.71 -14.17 24.27
CA ASP A 149 24.29 -15.44 24.86
C ASP A 149 23.19 -15.27 25.94
N ALA A 150 23.25 -14.19 26.71
CA ALA A 150 22.19 -13.85 27.68
C ALA A 150 20.86 -13.54 26.95
N LEU A 151 20.89 -12.72 25.90
CA LEU A 151 19.72 -12.41 25.10
C LEU A 151 19.17 -13.63 24.33
N LEU A 152 20.06 -14.49 23.83
CA LEU A 152 19.66 -15.77 23.25
C LEU A 152 18.89 -16.65 24.25
N SER A 153 19.31 -16.66 25.51
CA SER A 153 18.62 -17.38 26.59
C SER A 153 17.22 -16.79 26.87
N CYS A 154 17.05 -15.46 26.71
CA CYS A 154 15.74 -14.80 26.81
C CYS A 154 14.84 -15.19 25.63
N VAL A 155 15.35 -15.24 24.39
CA VAL A 155 14.60 -15.68 23.20
C VAL A 155 14.13 -17.14 23.37
N ALA A 156 15.01 -18.00 23.87
CA ALA A 156 14.74 -19.43 24.05
C ALA A 156 13.79 -19.73 25.23
N PHE A 157 13.52 -18.77 26.09
CA PHE A 157 12.65 -18.96 27.26
C PHE A 157 11.20 -19.24 26.83
N PRO A 158 10.56 -20.30 27.28
CA PRO A 158 9.23 -20.73 26.88
C PRO A 158 8.13 -19.97 27.63
N SER A 159 8.08 -18.63 27.49
CA SER A 159 6.99 -17.80 28.02
C SER A 159 5.65 -18.09 27.33
N VAL A 160 4.55 -17.77 28.00
CA VAL A 160 3.18 -17.95 27.48
C VAL A 160 2.92 -17.01 26.29
N ASP A 161 3.44 -15.80 26.38
CA ASP A 161 3.37 -14.79 25.30
C ASP A 161 4.74 -14.60 24.60
N TRP A 162 4.79 -13.71 23.62
CA TRP A 162 5.97 -13.41 22.80
C TRP A 162 6.74 -12.17 23.25
N GLU A 163 6.27 -11.43 24.27
CA GLU A 163 6.81 -10.12 24.66
C GLU A 163 8.31 -10.18 24.99
N ILE A 164 8.75 -11.19 25.73
CA ILE A 164 10.17 -11.35 26.11
C ILE A 164 11.05 -11.55 24.87
N ALA A 165 10.65 -12.43 23.96
CA ALA A 165 11.40 -12.69 22.74
C ALA A 165 11.35 -11.46 21.81
N ASP A 166 10.19 -10.85 21.64
CA ASP A 166 9.96 -9.67 20.80
C ASP A 166 10.81 -8.48 21.24
N SER A 167 10.94 -8.22 22.55
CA SER A 167 11.77 -7.15 23.11
C SER A 167 13.25 -7.25 22.73
N THR A 168 13.72 -8.42 22.33
CA THR A 168 15.12 -8.64 21.91
C THR A 168 15.36 -8.45 20.40
N LEU A 169 14.31 -8.47 19.58
CA LEU A 169 14.45 -8.51 18.12
C LEU A 169 15.19 -7.29 17.56
N GLN A 170 14.91 -6.12 18.09
CA GLN A 170 15.56 -4.88 17.64
C GLN A 170 17.08 -4.90 17.88
N PHE A 171 17.55 -5.52 18.97
CA PHE A 171 18.97 -5.77 19.19
C PHE A 171 19.55 -6.65 18.09
N TRP A 172 18.91 -7.76 17.78
CA TRP A 172 19.37 -8.71 16.77
C TRP A 172 19.40 -8.09 15.36
N CYS A 173 18.38 -7.31 14.98
CA CYS A 173 18.37 -6.56 13.74
C CYS A 173 19.52 -5.54 13.68
N SER A 174 19.75 -4.77 14.75
CA SER A 174 20.81 -3.78 14.81
C SER A 174 22.22 -4.42 14.72
N LEU A 175 22.41 -5.56 15.38
CA LEU A 175 23.66 -6.33 15.31
C LEU A 175 23.85 -6.91 13.91
N ALA A 176 22.84 -7.57 13.35
CA ALA A 176 22.92 -8.18 12.03
C ALA A 176 23.21 -7.15 10.93
N SER A 177 22.49 -6.04 10.91
CA SER A 177 22.74 -4.93 9.98
C SER A 177 24.17 -4.39 10.10
N ARG A 178 24.69 -4.26 11.33
CA ARG A 178 26.07 -3.84 11.54
C ARG A 178 27.09 -4.85 11.02
N LEU A 179 26.88 -6.13 11.27
CA LEU A 179 27.73 -7.21 10.77
C LEU A 179 27.73 -7.27 9.23
N ILE A 180 26.57 -7.15 8.59
CA ILE A 180 26.43 -7.08 7.13
C ILE A 180 27.23 -5.91 6.57
N GLY A 181 27.10 -4.73 7.17
CA GLY A 181 27.90 -3.54 6.77
C GLY A 181 29.38 -3.79 6.86
N LEU A 182 29.88 -4.37 7.96
CA LEU A 182 31.30 -4.66 8.16
C LEU A 182 31.86 -5.70 7.19
N VAL A 183 31.07 -6.75 6.88
CA VAL A 183 31.45 -7.77 5.89
C VAL A 183 31.55 -7.15 4.49
N SER A 184 30.67 -6.22 4.16
CA SER A 184 30.71 -5.49 2.88
C SER A 184 31.89 -4.53 2.76
N GLU A 185 32.26 -3.86 3.86
CA GLU A 185 33.35 -2.89 3.88
C GLU A 185 34.76 -3.51 3.94
N LYS A 186 34.93 -4.65 4.61
CA LYS A 186 36.25 -5.24 4.95
C LYS A 186 36.22 -6.76 4.78
N ALA A 187 36.89 -7.27 3.77
CA ALA A 187 37.02 -8.71 3.50
C ALA A 187 37.53 -9.55 4.69
N ASN A 188 38.42 -8.99 5.54
CA ASN A 188 38.92 -9.69 6.71
C ASN A 188 37.89 -9.88 7.82
N TYR A 189 36.82 -9.06 7.84
CA TYR A 189 35.77 -9.18 8.86
C TYR A 189 34.86 -10.40 8.65
N LYS A 190 34.76 -10.89 7.42
CA LYS A 190 33.97 -12.09 7.09
C LYS A 190 34.42 -13.28 7.96
N LYS A 191 35.74 -13.48 8.09
CA LYS A 191 36.28 -14.57 8.92
C LYS A 191 35.94 -14.42 10.40
N ILE A 192 35.98 -13.19 10.95
CA ILE A 192 35.61 -12.94 12.36
C ILE A 192 34.10 -13.22 12.58
N VAL A 193 33.25 -12.83 11.65
CA VAL A 193 31.80 -13.11 11.72
C VAL A 193 31.55 -14.60 11.66
N GLU A 194 32.23 -15.32 10.76
CA GLU A 194 32.12 -16.76 10.63
C GLU A 194 32.57 -17.52 11.89
N GLU A 195 33.69 -17.12 12.50
CA GLU A 195 34.23 -17.78 13.69
C GLU A 195 33.46 -17.46 14.98
N MET A 196 33.03 -16.21 15.17
CA MET A 196 32.51 -15.72 16.44
C MET A 196 30.96 -15.63 16.48
N PHE A 197 30.31 -15.24 15.38
CA PHE A 197 28.86 -14.98 15.35
C PHE A 197 28.05 -16.10 14.70
N PHE A 198 28.60 -16.91 13.80
CA PHE A 198 27.85 -18.01 13.18
C PHE A 198 27.24 -18.98 14.19
N PRO A 199 27.93 -19.41 15.24
CA PRO A 199 27.33 -20.27 16.26
C PRO A 199 26.16 -19.59 16.96
N VAL A 200 26.27 -18.29 17.27
CA VAL A 200 25.23 -17.49 17.94
C VAL A 200 24.02 -17.31 17.02
N LEU A 201 24.26 -16.89 15.76
CA LEU A 201 23.20 -16.69 14.77
C LEU A 201 22.47 -18.00 14.42
N SER A 202 23.22 -19.08 14.37
CA SER A 202 22.67 -20.42 14.15
C SER A 202 21.76 -20.86 15.30
N ALA A 203 22.18 -20.61 16.55
CA ALA A 203 21.37 -20.92 17.73
C ALA A 203 20.15 -19.96 17.84
N LEU A 204 20.34 -18.70 17.46
CA LEU A 204 19.26 -17.71 17.41
C LEU A 204 18.16 -18.15 16.42
N LEU A 205 18.55 -18.59 15.22
CA LEU A 205 17.59 -19.10 14.24
C LEU A 205 16.75 -20.25 14.81
N ASP A 206 17.39 -21.21 15.50
CA ASP A 206 16.69 -22.34 16.13
C ASP A 206 15.70 -21.85 17.21
N ALA A 207 16.13 -20.93 18.06
CA ALA A 207 15.29 -20.39 19.12
C ALA A 207 14.09 -19.59 18.56
N LEU A 208 14.33 -18.74 17.55
CA LEU A 208 13.28 -17.95 16.89
C LEU A 208 12.26 -18.86 16.20
N LEU A 209 12.69 -19.90 15.49
CA LEU A 209 11.79 -20.85 14.84
C LEU A 209 10.93 -21.62 15.86
N ILE A 210 11.48 -21.98 17.03
CA ILE A 210 10.71 -22.63 18.11
C ILE A 210 9.65 -21.65 18.65
N ARG A 211 10.02 -20.41 18.89
CA ARG A 211 9.09 -19.37 19.38
C ARG A 211 8.01 -18.98 18.37
N ALA A 212 8.32 -19.08 17.09
CA ALA A 212 7.40 -18.75 16.00
C ALA A 212 6.40 -19.88 15.68
N GLN A 213 6.46 -21.02 16.34
CA GLN A 213 5.54 -22.14 16.12
C GLN A 213 4.11 -21.77 16.51
N VAL A 214 3.17 -22.20 15.69
CA VAL A 214 1.74 -22.11 15.96
C VAL A 214 1.34 -23.29 16.85
N ASP A 215 0.51 -23.04 17.87
CA ASP A 215 -0.03 -24.11 18.69
C ASP A 215 -1.22 -24.78 17.96
N ASP A 216 -1.06 -26.07 17.60
CA ASP A 216 -2.07 -26.83 16.89
C ASP A 216 -3.34 -27.06 17.72
N SER A 217 -3.24 -27.04 19.07
CA SER A 217 -4.40 -27.18 19.96
C SER A 217 -5.42 -26.03 19.80
N THR A 218 -5.00 -24.89 19.32
CA THR A 218 -5.85 -23.72 19.07
C THR A 218 -6.85 -23.96 17.93
N TYR A 219 -6.55 -24.88 17.01
CA TYR A 219 -7.33 -25.12 15.78
C TYR A 219 -8.18 -26.41 15.80
N ASP A 220 -8.23 -27.12 16.91
CA ASP A 220 -9.07 -28.32 17.05
C ASP A 220 -10.58 -28.02 17.23
N GLY A 221 -10.95 -26.72 17.33
CA GLY A 221 -12.33 -26.25 17.43
C GLY A 221 -13.02 -26.15 16.07
N ASP A 222 -14.33 -26.40 16.05
CA ASP A 222 -15.21 -26.39 14.87
C ASP A 222 -15.52 -24.93 14.37
N ASP A 223 -14.78 -23.93 14.82
CA ASP A 223 -15.09 -22.50 14.69
C ASP A 223 -14.60 -21.85 13.39
N GLY A 224 -14.15 -22.63 12.41
CA GLY A 224 -13.99 -22.23 11.00
C GLY A 224 -13.04 -21.08 10.66
N THR A 225 -12.36 -20.47 11.64
CA THR A 225 -11.38 -19.39 11.43
C THR A 225 -9.96 -19.92 11.61
N LEU A 226 -9.10 -19.64 10.63
CA LEU A 226 -7.65 -19.91 10.70
C LEU A 226 -6.88 -18.64 11.08
N ASP A 227 -7.42 -17.84 11.99
CA ASP A 227 -6.75 -16.64 12.42
C ASP A 227 -5.65 -16.96 13.42
N MET A 228 -4.45 -16.51 13.12
CA MET A 228 -3.31 -16.63 14.02
C MET A 228 -3.54 -15.72 15.24
N PRO A 229 -3.17 -16.13 16.46
CA PRO A 229 -3.21 -15.24 17.63
C PRO A 229 -2.48 -13.91 17.34
N ASP A 230 -3.09 -12.78 17.68
CA ASP A 230 -2.55 -11.45 17.39
C ASP A 230 -1.08 -11.28 17.84
N GLY A 231 -0.73 -11.78 19.01
CA GLY A 231 0.65 -11.73 19.52
C GLY A 231 1.64 -12.50 18.66
N LEU A 232 1.26 -13.70 18.18
CA LEU A 232 2.11 -14.48 17.27
C LEU A 232 2.21 -13.84 15.89
N SER A 233 1.10 -13.32 15.38
CA SER A 233 1.07 -12.60 14.11
C SER A 233 2.01 -11.40 14.13
N HIS A 234 1.94 -10.58 15.18
CA HIS A 234 2.83 -9.44 15.38
C HIS A 234 4.30 -9.88 15.52
N PHE A 235 4.57 -10.90 16.32
CA PHE A 235 5.92 -11.44 16.50
C PHE A 235 6.50 -11.95 15.17
N ARG A 236 5.73 -12.71 14.37
CA ARG A 236 6.17 -13.18 13.04
C ARG A 236 6.45 -12.04 12.08
N MET A 237 5.64 -10.99 12.09
CA MET A 237 5.88 -9.80 11.26
C MET A 237 7.21 -9.13 11.64
N ASN A 238 7.52 -9.04 12.94
CA ASN A 238 8.79 -8.50 13.42
C ASN A 238 9.99 -9.42 13.13
N LEU A 239 9.75 -10.74 12.92
CA LEU A 239 10.79 -11.70 12.55
C LEU A 239 11.26 -11.60 11.10
N GLU A 240 10.48 -11.05 10.19
CA GLU A 240 10.78 -11.09 8.75
C GLU A 240 12.15 -10.49 8.44
N GLU A 241 12.43 -9.31 8.96
CA GLU A 241 13.71 -8.62 8.74
C GLU A 241 14.90 -9.42 9.29
N ILE A 242 14.81 -9.90 10.53
CA ILE A 242 15.94 -10.64 11.14
C ILE A 242 16.18 -11.99 10.48
N LEU A 243 15.16 -12.68 9.98
CA LEU A 243 15.33 -13.93 9.24
C LEU A 243 16.08 -13.71 7.93
N VAL A 244 15.79 -12.61 7.20
CA VAL A 244 16.50 -12.22 5.98
C VAL A 244 17.97 -11.91 6.31
N ASP A 245 18.22 -11.12 7.33
CA ASP A 245 19.58 -10.76 7.77
C ASP A 245 20.39 -11.99 8.20
N ILE A 246 19.79 -12.91 8.97
CA ILE A 246 20.43 -14.18 9.35
C ILE A 246 20.74 -15.03 8.09
N CYS A 247 19.82 -15.09 7.13
CA CYS A 247 20.03 -15.80 5.88
C CYS A 247 21.22 -15.21 5.10
N GLN A 248 21.31 -13.88 5.03
CA GLN A 248 22.42 -13.19 4.37
C GLN A 248 23.76 -13.45 5.06
N LEU A 249 23.81 -13.43 6.40
CA LEU A 249 25.03 -13.63 7.19
C LEU A 249 25.51 -15.09 7.18
N LEU A 250 24.60 -16.06 7.36
CA LEU A 250 24.92 -17.50 7.31
C LEU A 250 25.18 -18.02 5.89
N GLY A 251 24.64 -17.30 4.90
CA GLY A 251 24.56 -17.73 3.50
C GLY A 251 23.38 -18.66 3.24
N SER A 252 22.73 -18.51 2.08
CA SER A 252 21.50 -19.22 1.69
C SER A 252 21.63 -20.75 1.81
N ASN A 253 22.76 -21.33 1.41
CA ASN A 253 22.98 -22.76 1.49
C ASN A 253 22.96 -23.28 2.93
N THR A 254 23.65 -22.60 3.85
CA THR A 254 23.70 -22.99 5.27
C THR A 254 22.35 -22.83 5.91
N PHE A 255 21.64 -21.74 5.61
CA PHE A 255 20.29 -21.50 6.11
C PHE A 255 19.31 -22.59 5.68
N VAL A 256 19.25 -22.93 4.40
CA VAL A 256 18.38 -23.97 3.85
C VAL A 256 18.77 -25.35 4.40
N GLN A 257 20.07 -25.69 4.47
CA GLN A 257 20.51 -26.93 5.10
C GLN A 257 20.02 -27.05 6.53
N LYS A 258 20.04 -25.95 7.28
CA LYS A 258 19.55 -25.93 8.66
C LYS A 258 18.05 -26.19 8.75
N LEU A 259 17.25 -25.63 7.85
CA LEU A 259 15.81 -25.90 7.78
C LEU A 259 15.50 -27.36 7.46
N PHE A 260 16.32 -28.05 6.67
CA PHE A 260 16.02 -29.38 6.12
C PHE A 260 16.91 -30.51 6.63
N CYS A 261 17.86 -30.25 7.53
CA CYS A 261 18.84 -31.23 7.98
C CYS A 261 18.22 -32.51 8.64
N ARG A 262 17.00 -32.44 9.15
CA ARG A 262 16.29 -33.55 9.81
C ARG A 262 15.21 -34.20 8.94
N GLY A 263 15.02 -33.76 7.70
CA GLY A 263 13.88 -34.19 6.89
C GLY A 263 12.53 -33.81 7.52
N TRP A 264 11.46 -34.55 7.18
CA TRP A 264 10.10 -34.28 7.62
C TRP A 264 9.57 -35.25 8.69
N ALA A 265 10.22 -36.36 8.94
CA ALA A 265 9.77 -37.36 9.90
C ALA A 265 10.55 -37.24 11.23
N SER A 266 9.85 -37.31 12.35
CA SER A 266 10.46 -37.51 13.67
C SER A 266 10.99 -38.93 13.84
N ALA A 267 11.75 -39.22 14.93
CA ALA A 267 12.25 -40.56 15.26
C ALA A 267 11.12 -41.59 15.36
N ASP A 268 9.91 -41.18 15.69
CA ASP A 268 8.71 -42.03 15.82
C ASP A 268 7.93 -42.16 14.50
N GLY A 269 8.45 -41.67 13.38
CA GLY A 269 7.80 -41.68 12.06
C GLY A 269 6.62 -40.75 11.89
N LEU A 270 6.29 -39.91 12.89
CA LEU A 270 5.27 -38.89 12.84
C LEU A 270 5.86 -37.60 12.26
N ILE A 271 5.03 -36.87 11.47
CA ILE A 271 5.44 -35.59 10.91
C ILE A 271 5.12 -34.49 11.93
N PRO A 272 6.13 -33.72 12.39
CA PRO A 272 5.91 -32.61 13.32
C PRO A 272 5.37 -31.38 12.56
N TRP A 273 4.06 -31.34 12.32
CA TRP A 273 3.44 -30.34 11.47
C TRP A 273 3.66 -28.88 11.93
N ARG A 274 3.77 -28.62 13.24
CA ARG A 274 4.12 -27.30 13.77
C ARG A 274 5.48 -26.83 13.28
N GLU A 275 6.47 -27.72 13.32
CA GLU A 275 7.83 -27.44 12.88
C GLU A 275 7.89 -27.31 11.35
N VAL A 276 7.17 -28.13 10.62
CA VAL A 276 7.06 -28.05 9.15
C VAL A 276 6.50 -26.71 8.72
N GLU A 277 5.40 -26.29 9.34
CA GLU A 277 4.76 -25.00 9.03
C GLU A 277 5.74 -23.82 9.25
N THR A 278 6.39 -23.79 10.41
CA THR A 278 7.30 -22.69 10.75
C THR A 278 8.53 -22.67 9.82
N ARG A 279 9.02 -23.82 9.39
CA ARG A 279 10.10 -23.90 8.39
C ARG A 279 9.63 -23.39 7.03
N MET A 280 8.38 -23.66 6.64
CA MET A 280 7.80 -23.09 5.41
C MET A 280 7.65 -21.58 5.53
N PHE A 281 7.18 -21.08 6.66
CA PHE A 281 7.14 -19.65 6.94
C PHE A 281 8.53 -19.01 6.75
N ALA A 282 9.57 -19.54 7.42
CA ALA A 282 10.92 -19.00 7.31
C ALA A 282 11.46 -19.05 5.88
N LEU A 283 11.22 -20.16 5.15
CA LEU A 283 11.66 -20.32 3.77
C LEU A 283 10.96 -19.34 2.83
N ASN A 284 9.68 -19.05 3.08
CA ASN A 284 8.92 -18.07 2.31
C ASN A 284 9.45 -16.64 2.54
N VAL A 285 9.72 -16.26 3.78
CA VAL A 285 10.26 -14.94 4.14
C VAL A 285 11.60 -14.66 3.45
N VAL A 286 12.50 -15.63 3.41
CA VAL A 286 13.84 -15.43 2.82
C VAL A 286 13.91 -15.71 1.32
N ALA A 287 12.76 -15.91 0.66
CA ALA A 287 12.73 -16.34 -0.73
C ALA A 287 13.44 -15.38 -1.68
N GLU A 288 13.24 -14.08 -1.52
CA GLU A 288 13.90 -13.08 -2.37
C GLU A 288 15.41 -13.12 -2.23
N GLN A 289 15.93 -13.22 -1.00
CA GLN A 289 17.37 -13.32 -0.75
C GLN A 289 17.98 -14.58 -1.39
N ILE A 290 17.33 -15.74 -1.22
CA ILE A 290 17.79 -17.01 -1.79
C ILE A 290 17.77 -16.98 -3.32
N LEU A 291 16.74 -16.39 -3.92
CA LEU A 291 16.62 -16.25 -5.38
C LEU A 291 17.70 -15.31 -5.95
N GLN A 292 18.05 -14.23 -5.23
CA GLN A 292 19.13 -13.32 -5.63
C GLN A 292 20.50 -13.98 -5.61
N ASP A 293 20.77 -14.87 -4.66
CA ASP A 293 22.04 -15.62 -4.59
C ASP A 293 22.21 -16.60 -5.77
N GLY A 294 21.11 -16.96 -6.44
CA GLY A 294 21.13 -17.73 -7.69
C GLY A 294 21.55 -19.20 -7.56
N HIS A 295 21.60 -19.76 -6.35
CA HIS A 295 21.95 -21.16 -6.08
C HIS A 295 20.71 -21.98 -5.69
N PRO A 296 20.08 -22.70 -6.65
CA PRO A 296 18.91 -23.53 -6.35
C PRO A 296 19.22 -24.62 -5.31
N PHE A 297 18.36 -24.75 -4.31
CA PHE A 297 18.40 -25.90 -3.41
C PHE A 297 17.58 -27.09 -3.96
N ASP A 298 17.77 -28.27 -3.37
CA ASP A 298 16.99 -29.46 -3.75
C ASP A 298 15.52 -29.33 -3.36
N PHE A 299 14.68 -28.99 -4.36
CA PHE A 299 13.25 -28.80 -4.18
C PHE A 299 12.48 -30.12 -3.96
N SER A 300 13.11 -31.26 -4.09
CA SER A 300 12.49 -32.57 -3.89
C SER A 300 11.91 -32.74 -2.48
N VAL A 301 12.50 -32.06 -1.49
CA VAL A 301 12.03 -32.03 -0.12
C VAL A 301 10.63 -31.40 0.00
N ILE A 302 10.40 -30.31 -0.74
CA ILE A 302 9.07 -29.65 -0.80
C ILE A 302 8.08 -30.52 -1.57
N MET A 303 8.52 -31.16 -2.68
CA MET A 303 7.67 -32.09 -3.45
C MET A 303 7.22 -33.31 -2.65
N GLN A 304 8.01 -33.76 -1.68
CA GLN A 304 7.58 -34.78 -0.72
C GLN A 304 6.39 -34.29 0.13
N LEU A 305 6.45 -33.08 0.66
CA LEU A 305 5.32 -32.47 1.38
C LEU A 305 4.08 -32.34 0.51
N VAL A 306 4.24 -31.86 -0.73
CA VAL A 306 3.14 -31.77 -1.72
C VAL A 306 2.50 -33.15 -1.91
N THR A 307 3.28 -34.21 -2.06
CA THR A 307 2.78 -35.57 -2.24
C THR A 307 2.05 -36.08 -1.00
N ILE A 308 2.58 -35.81 0.20
CA ILE A 308 1.96 -36.24 1.47
C ILE A 308 0.62 -35.53 1.68
N LEU A 309 0.58 -34.21 1.45
CA LEU A 309 -0.63 -33.43 1.63
C LEU A 309 -1.70 -33.74 0.55
N SER A 310 -1.30 -33.94 -0.70
CA SER A 310 -2.21 -34.30 -1.81
C SER A 310 -2.85 -35.68 -1.64
N ASN A 311 -2.17 -36.60 -0.97
CA ASN A 311 -2.69 -37.94 -0.71
C ASN A 311 -3.68 -37.99 0.46
N ARG A 312 -3.83 -36.94 1.23
CA ARG A 312 -4.83 -36.85 2.29
C ARG A 312 -6.19 -36.52 1.68
N VAL A 313 -7.21 -37.26 2.09
CA VAL A 313 -8.58 -37.04 1.64
C VAL A 313 -9.03 -35.65 2.14
N THR A 314 -9.75 -34.92 1.31
CA THR A 314 -10.28 -33.56 1.62
C THR A 314 -11.02 -33.47 2.96
N VAL A 315 -11.59 -34.59 3.44
CA VAL A 315 -12.26 -34.67 4.76
C VAL A 315 -11.26 -34.58 5.94
N GLU A 316 -9.96 -34.87 5.69
CA GLU A 316 -8.89 -34.81 6.72
C GLU A 316 -8.12 -33.46 6.70
N LEU A 317 -8.34 -32.63 5.70
CA LEU A 317 -7.80 -31.28 5.65
C LEU A 317 -8.66 -30.35 6.50
N LYS A 318 -8.49 -30.41 7.82
CA LYS A 318 -9.18 -29.57 8.80
C LYS A 318 -8.19 -28.97 9.79
N GLY A 319 -8.55 -27.84 10.36
CA GLY A 319 -7.78 -27.18 11.39
C GLY A 319 -6.35 -26.85 10.96
N PHE A 320 -5.38 -27.27 11.76
CA PHE A 320 -3.98 -26.91 11.57
C PHE A 320 -3.35 -27.40 10.24
N LEU A 321 -3.84 -28.50 9.66
CA LEU A 321 -3.34 -28.99 8.36
C LEU A 321 -3.67 -28.03 7.20
N CYS A 322 -4.78 -27.30 7.27
CA CYS A 322 -5.05 -26.24 6.29
C CYS A 322 -4.00 -25.12 6.39
N PHE A 323 -3.56 -24.80 7.59
CA PHE A 323 -2.51 -23.81 7.81
C PHE A 323 -1.18 -24.25 7.19
N VAL A 324 -0.79 -25.50 7.40
CA VAL A 324 0.40 -26.10 6.75
C VAL A 324 0.27 -26.08 5.22
N TYR A 325 -0.91 -26.42 4.71
CA TYR A 325 -1.19 -26.42 3.27
C TYR A 325 -0.99 -25.01 2.65
N ARG A 326 -1.51 -23.98 3.31
CA ARG A 326 -1.28 -22.57 2.92
C ARG A 326 0.21 -22.24 2.86
N SER A 327 0.96 -22.53 3.94
CA SER A 327 2.39 -22.20 4.01
C SER A 327 3.21 -22.92 2.92
N VAL A 328 2.84 -24.17 2.58
CA VAL A 328 3.46 -24.89 1.45
C VAL A 328 3.10 -24.23 0.12
N ALA A 329 1.85 -23.82 -0.10
CA ALA A 329 1.43 -23.11 -1.31
C ALA A 329 2.20 -21.79 -1.47
N ASP A 330 2.36 -21.01 -0.40
CA ASP A 330 3.10 -19.75 -0.39
C ASP A 330 4.57 -19.96 -0.80
N VAL A 331 5.22 -20.98 -0.26
CA VAL A 331 6.60 -21.37 -0.65
C VAL A 331 6.67 -21.73 -2.13
N ILE A 332 5.76 -22.56 -2.62
CA ILE A 332 5.72 -22.93 -4.05
C ILE A 332 5.58 -21.69 -4.92
N GLY A 333 4.69 -20.75 -4.54
CA GLY A 333 4.50 -19.49 -5.26
C GLY A 333 5.77 -18.62 -5.26
N SER A 334 6.47 -18.54 -4.14
CA SER A 334 7.69 -17.71 -4.01
C SER A 334 8.87 -18.26 -4.80
N TYR A 335 8.96 -19.59 -4.97
CA TYR A 335 10.02 -20.27 -5.72
C TYR A 335 9.58 -20.76 -7.11
N SER A 336 8.46 -20.30 -7.64
CA SER A 336 7.88 -20.71 -8.91
C SER A 336 8.88 -20.69 -10.08
N LYS A 337 9.78 -19.69 -10.15
CA LYS A 337 10.84 -19.58 -11.17
C LYS A 337 11.79 -20.77 -11.21
N TRP A 338 12.17 -21.28 -10.04
CA TRP A 338 13.07 -22.44 -9.96
C TRP A 338 12.34 -23.76 -10.22
N ILE A 339 11.09 -23.83 -9.73
CA ILE A 339 10.25 -25.03 -9.93
C ILE A 339 9.92 -25.23 -11.39
N SER A 340 9.71 -24.13 -12.13
CA SER A 340 9.39 -24.16 -13.57
C SER A 340 10.48 -24.85 -14.42
N ALA A 341 11.73 -24.88 -13.95
CA ALA A 341 12.81 -25.58 -14.60
C ALA A 341 12.67 -27.13 -14.56
N PHE A 342 11.81 -27.67 -13.67
CA PHE A 342 11.60 -29.11 -13.49
C PHE A 342 10.20 -29.52 -13.95
N GLN A 343 10.05 -29.83 -15.24
CA GLN A 343 8.75 -30.17 -15.88
C GLN A 343 7.96 -31.25 -15.15
N ASN A 344 8.63 -32.25 -14.57
CA ASN A 344 7.99 -33.33 -13.83
C ASN A 344 7.23 -32.90 -12.58
N ASN A 345 7.55 -31.72 -12.06
CA ASN A 345 6.90 -31.17 -10.86
C ASN A 345 5.59 -30.46 -11.18
N ILE A 346 5.37 -30.00 -12.41
CA ILE A 346 4.26 -29.14 -12.79
C ILE A 346 2.91 -29.83 -12.54
N ARG A 347 2.74 -31.04 -13.03
CA ARG A 347 1.46 -31.76 -12.88
C ARG A 347 1.08 -32.04 -11.42
N PRO A 348 1.98 -32.53 -10.54
CA PRO A 348 1.70 -32.70 -9.12
C PRO A 348 1.30 -31.36 -8.45
N LEU A 349 1.95 -30.26 -8.83
CA LEU A 349 1.64 -28.93 -8.27
C LEU A 349 0.27 -28.42 -8.73
N LEU A 350 -0.10 -28.61 -10.01
CA LEU A 350 -1.43 -28.23 -10.49
C LEU A 350 -2.54 -29.02 -9.77
N LEU A 351 -2.32 -30.31 -9.51
CA LEU A 351 -3.26 -31.13 -8.73
C LEU A 351 -3.34 -30.71 -7.27
N PHE A 352 -2.23 -30.32 -6.67
CA PHE A 352 -2.16 -29.77 -5.32
C PHE A 352 -2.98 -28.48 -5.25
N PHE A 353 -2.76 -27.52 -6.14
CA PHE A 353 -3.55 -26.29 -6.18
C PHE A 353 -5.02 -26.57 -6.47
N ALA A 354 -5.36 -27.47 -7.38
CA ALA A 354 -6.74 -27.85 -7.67
C ALA A 354 -7.49 -28.34 -6.42
N SER A 355 -6.81 -29.13 -5.58
CA SER A 355 -7.37 -29.60 -4.31
C SER A 355 -7.48 -28.46 -3.28
N GLY A 356 -6.43 -27.63 -3.13
CA GLY A 356 -6.41 -26.54 -2.18
C GLY A 356 -7.41 -25.43 -2.50
N ILE A 357 -7.68 -25.12 -3.76
CA ILE A 357 -8.72 -24.17 -4.19
C ILE A 357 -10.13 -24.66 -3.83
N THR A 358 -10.33 -25.96 -3.63
CA THR A 358 -11.64 -26.46 -3.17
C THR A 358 -11.89 -26.23 -1.68
N GLU A 359 -10.85 -25.99 -0.91
CA GLU A 359 -10.93 -25.74 0.52
C GLU A 359 -10.87 -24.22 0.78
N PRO A 360 -11.96 -23.60 1.30
CA PRO A 360 -12.06 -22.15 1.47
C PRO A 360 -10.87 -21.55 2.25
N LEU A 361 -10.35 -22.28 3.23
CA LEU A 361 -9.26 -21.82 4.07
C LEU A 361 -7.90 -21.83 3.37
N CYS A 362 -7.75 -22.58 2.27
CA CYS A 362 -6.51 -22.69 1.48
C CYS A 362 -6.60 -21.97 0.13
N ALA A 363 -7.79 -21.56 -0.29
CA ALA A 363 -8.09 -21.10 -1.64
C ALA A 363 -7.24 -19.87 -2.04
N ASN A 364 -7.09 -18.90 -1.17
CA ASN A 364 -6.31 -17.68 -1.42
C ASN A 364 -4.84 -17.98 -1.75
N ALA A 365 -4.14 -18.71 -0.86
CA ALA A 365 -2.73 -19.05 -1.06
C ALA A 365 -2.53 -19.91 -2.31
N CYS A 366 -3.43 -20.88 -2.56
CA CYS A 366 -3.37 -21.74 -3.74
C CYS A 366 -3.66 -20.96 -5.03
N ALA A 367 -4.59 -20.01 -5.04
CA ALA A 367 -4.89 -19.17 -6.21
C ALA A 367 -3.70 -18.28 -6.56
N SER A 368 -3.12 -17.60 -5.57
CA SER A 368 -1.95 -16.75 -5.76
C SER A 368 -0.72 -17.55 -6.22
N ALA A 369 -0.47 -18.71 -5.61
CA ALA A 369 0.64 -19.58 -6.01
C ALA A 369 0.44 -20.16 -7.42
N LEU A 370 -0.79 -20.54 -7.77
CA LEU A 370 -1.13 -21.00 -9.13
C LEU A 370 -0.84 -19.90 -10.16
N ARG A 371 -1.19 -18.67 -9.88
CA ARG A 371 -0.92 -17.53 -10.77
C ARG A 371 0.57 -17.36 -11.00
N LYS A 372 1.38 -17.30 -9.94
CA LYS A 372 2.85 -17.19 -10.04
C LYS A 372 3.46 -18.34 -10.83
N LEU A 373 2.99 -19.57 -10.58
CA LEU A 373 3.46 -20.74 -11.35
C LEU A 373 3.12 -20.62 -12.84
N CYS A 374 1.93 -20.13 -13.18
CA CYS A 374 1.51 -19.92 -14.57
C CYS A 374 2.30 -18.80 -15.24
N GLU A 375 2.66 -17.74 -14.53
CA GLU A 375 3.53 -16.68 -15.04
C GLU A 375 4.92 -17.19 -15.39
N ASP A 376 5.52 -18.03 -14.53
CA ASP A 376 6.90 -18.45 -14.66
C ASP A 376 7.09 -19.74 -15.50
N ALA A 377 6.08 -20.63 -15.56
CA ALA A 377 6.15 -21.96 -16.16
C ALA A 377 5.25 -22.13 -17.40
N SER A 378 4.87 -21.07 -18.08
CA SER A 378 3.87 -21.10 -19.15
C SER A 378 4.13 -22.18 -20.22
N THR A 379 5.37 -22.30 -20.70
CA THR A 379 5.73 -23.28 -21.73
C THR A 379 5.65 -24.75 -21.26
N ALA A 380 5.96 -25.01 -20.00
CA ALA A 380 5.89 -26.34 -19.41
C ALA A 380 4.44 -26.81 -19.14
N ILE A 381 3.51 -25.87 -19.04
CA ILE A 381 2.09 -26.15 -18.77
C ILE A 381 1.31 -26.46 -20.07
N HIS A 382 1.84 -26.15 -21.25
CA HIS A 382 1.14 -26.40 -22.55
C HIS A 382 0.85 -27.87 -22.87
N GLU A 383 1.34 -28.80 -22.08
CA GLU A 383 0.97 -30.21 -22.25
C GLU A 383 -0.55 -30.38 -22.04
N ALA A 384 -1.18 -31.15 -22.95
CA ALA A 384 -2.65 -31.31 -22.95
C ALA A 384 -3.23 -31.77 -21.60
N SER A 385 -2.48 -32.66 -20.91
CA SER A 385 -2.88 -33.15 -19.59
C SER A 385 -2.88 -32.09 -18.50
N ASN A 386 -1.98 -31.09 -18.59
CA ASN A 386 -1.89 -29.97 -17.65
C ASN A 386 -2.97 -28.91 -17.96
N LEU A 387 -3.19 -28.63 -19.25
CA LEU A 387 -4.26 -27.72 -19.69
C LEU A 387 -5.65 -28.22 -19.23
N GLU A 388 -5.91 -29.54 -19.30
CA GLU A 388 -7.16 -30.11 -18.79
C GLU A 388 -7.36 -29.92 -17.30
N ILE A 389 -6.30 -30.01 -16.48
CA ILE A 389 -6.38 -29.73 -15.03
C ILE A 389 -6.74 -28.25 -14.79
N LEU A 390 -6.09 -27.32 -15.50
CA LEU A 390 -6.38 -25.90 -15.40
C LEU A 390 -7.84 -25.57 -15.76
N ILE A 391 -8.33 -26.11 -16.87
CA ILE A 391 -9.72 -25.90 -17.31
C ILE A 391 -10.70 -26.53 -16.32
N TRP A 392 -10.41 -27.71 -15.78
CA TRP A 392 -11.24 -28.31 -14.74
C TRP A 392 -11.34 -27.43 -13.47
N ILE A 393 -10.23 -26.77 -13.08
CA ILE A 393 -10.26 -25.76 -11.99
C ILE A 393 -11.23 -24.63 -12.36
N GLY A 394 -11.11 -24.08 -13.57
CA GLY A 394 -11.93 -22.98 -14.06
C GLY A 394 -13.42 -23.31 -14.16
N GLU A 395 -13.77 -24.49 -14.71
CA GLU A 395 -15.16 -24.97 -14.82
C GLU A 395 -15.82 -25.21 -13.45
N GLY A 396 -15.00 -25.48 -12.41
CA GLY A 396 -15.50 -25.70 -11.04
C GLY A 396 -15.76 -24.42 -10.22
N LEU A 397 -15.32 -23.25 -10.68
CA LEU A 397 -15.36 -22.00 -9.88
C LEU A 397 -16.77 -21.61 -9.41
N GLU A 398 -17.78 -21.76 -10.25
CA GLU A 398 -19.16 -21.42 -9.86
C GLU A 398 -19.71 -22.21 -8.66
N LYS A 399 -19.32 -23.47 -8.55
CA LYS A 399 -19.77 -24.35 -7.46
C LYS A 399 -19.06 -24.07 -6.14
N ARG A 400 -17.91 -23.41 -6.19
CA ARG A 400 -17.02 -23.19 -5.03
C ARG A 400 -17.30 -21.89 -4.29
N ASN A 401 -18.01 -20.96 -4.91
CA ASN A 401 -18.38 -19.65 -4.35
C ASN A 401 -17.21 -18.90 -3.68
N LEU A 402 -16.05 -18.87 -4.36
CA LEU A 402 -14.85 -18.17 -3.89
C LEU A 402 -15.09 -16.66 -3.78
N PRO A 403 -14.38 -15.93 -2.93
CA PRO A 403 -14.26 -14.47 -3.01
C PRO A 403 -13.84 -14.02 -4.41
N LEU A 404 -14.28 -12.84 -4.85
CA LEU A 404 -14.03 -12.34 -6.20
C LEU A 404 -12.53 -12.22 -6.51
N ASP A 405 -11.74 -11.77 -5.54
CA ASP A 405 -10.29 -11.58 -5.71
C ASP A 405 -9.57 -12.93 -5.95
N GLU A 406 -9.96 -13.97 -5.22
CA GLU A 406 -9.41 -15.32 -5.39
C GLU A 406 -9.82 -15.94 -6.73
N GLU A 407 -11.07 -15.73 -7.12
CA GLU A 407 -11.57 -16.16 -8.43
C GLU A 407 -10.83 -15.44 -9.57
N ASP A 408 -10.57 -14.12 -9.43
CA ASP A 408 -9.81 -13.32 -10.39
C ASP A 408 -8.38 -13.83 -10.57
N GLU A 409 -7.70 -14.20 -9.46
CA GLU A 409 -6.37 -14.82 -9.50
C GLU A 409 -6.36 -16.13 -10.29
N VAL A 410 -7.34 -17.00 -10.06
CA VAL A 410 -7.45 -18.28 -10.77
C VAL A 410 -7.73 -18.08 -12.26
N VAL A 411 -8.69 -17.22 -12.60
CA VAL A 411 -9.03 -16.92 -14.01
C VAL A 411 -7.86 -16.25 -14.72
N SER A 412 -7.15 -15.35 -14.05
CA SER A 412 -5.91 -14.72 -14.55
C SER A 412 -4.85 -15.77 -14.86
N ALA A 413 -4.59 -16.69 -13.92
CA ALA A 413 -3.63 -17.77 -14.10
C ALA A 413 -3.94 -18.63 -15.34
N ILE A 414 -5.20 -19.05 -15.46
CA ILE A 414 -5.64 -19.87 -16.60
C ILE A 414 -5.51 -19.09 -17.91
N THR A 415 -5.93 -17.85 -17.94
CA THR A 415 -5.93 -17.01 -19.14
C THR A 415 -4.51 -16.70 -19.61
N LEU A 416 -3.58 -16.46 -18.68
CA LEU A 416 -2.15 -16.27 -19.01
C LEU A 416 -1.60 -17.47 -19.79
N ILE A 417 -1.90 -18.70 -19.34
CA ILE A 417 -1.49 -19.91 -20.07
C ILE A 417 -2.17 -19.99 -21.42
N LEU A 418 -3.50 -19.80 -21.46
CA LEU A 418 -4.25 -19.87 -22.71
C LEU A 418 -3.81 -18.81 -23.72
N SER A 419 -3.41 -17.61 -23.27
CA SER A 419 -2.92 -16.55 -24.17
C SER A 419 -1.67 -16.98 -24.93
N SER A 420 -0.81 -17.76 -24.32
CA SER A 420 0.46 -18.27 -24.87
C SER A 420 0.33 -19.57 -25.68
N VAL A 421 -0.84 -20.25 -25.68
CA VAL A 421 -1.07 -21.47 -26.47
C VAL A 421 -1.01 -21.15 -27.99
N PRO A 422 -0.13 -21.81 -28.75
CA PRO A 422 0.05 -21.50 -30.19
C PRO A 422 -1.13 -21.93 -31.07
N ASN A 423 -1.82 -23.02 -30.72
CA ASN A 423 -2.96 -23.52 -31.47
C ASN A 423 -4.22 -22.71 -31.17
N LYS A 424 -4.67 -21.90 -32.16
CA LYS A 424 -5.84 -21.02 -32.03
C LYS A 424 -7.15 -21.77 -31.78
N GLU A 425 -7.35 -22.90 -32.44
CA GLU A 425 -8.56 -23.70 -32.31
C GLU A 425 -8.68 -24.29 -30.90
N LEU A 426 -7.57 -24.85 -30.40
CA LEU A 426 -7.48 -25.34 -29.02
C LEU A 426 -7.72 -24.20 -28.02
N LYS A 427 -7.05 -23.05 -28.22
CA LYS A 427 -7.23 -21.85 -27.38
C LYS A 427 -8.70 -21.42 -27.33
N ASN A 428 -9.36 -21.27 -28.47
CA ASN A 428 -10.75 -20.86 -28.54
C ASN A 428 -11.70 -21.87 -27.87
N ASN A 429 -11.44 -23.17 -28.04
CA ASN A 429 -12.21 -24.23 -27.39
C ASN A 429 -12.07 -24.16 -25.87
N LEU A 430 -10.84 -24.04 -25.35
CA LEU A 430 -10.58 -23.99 -23.91
C LEU A 430 -11.13 -22.71 -23.28
N LEU A 431 -11.02 -21.56 -23.96
CA LEU A 431 -11.66 -20.32 -23.51
C LEU A 431 -13.19 -20.43 -23.51
N GLY A 432 -13.76 -21.07 -24.51
CA GLY A 432 -15.22 -21.34 -24.55
C GLY A 432 -15.67 -22.19 -23.37
N ARG A 433 -14.92 -23.21 -23.00
CA ARG A 433 -15.18 -24.04 -21.80
C ARG A 433 -15.08 -23.23 -20.52
N LEU A 434 -14.00 -22.45 -20.34
CA LEU A 434 -13.79 -21.58 -19.17
C LEU A 434 -14.93 -20.60 -18.96
N LEU A 435 -15.42 -19.98 -20.05
CA LEU A 435 -16.45 -18.94 -20.01
C LEU A 435 -17.90 -19.49 -20.18
N SER A 436 -18.09 -20.78 -20.42
CA SER A 436 -19.40 -21.39 -20.69
C SER A 436 -20.41 -21.04 -19.60
N SER A 437 -20.05 -21.19 -18.34
CA SER A 437 -20.92 -20.87 -17.21
C SER A 437 -21.26 -19.39 -17.14
N SER A 438 -20.30 -18.51 -17.46
CA SER A 438 -20.50 -17.05 -17.49
C SER A 438 -21.51 -16.64 -18.57
N PHE A 439 -21.39 -17.20 -19.77
CA PHE A 439 -22.37 -16.96 -20.84
C PHE A 439 -23.76 -17.43 -20.44
N VAL A 440 -23.90 -18.65 -19.91
CA VAL A 440 -25.17 -19.22 -19.47
C VAL A 440 -25.85 -18.36 -18.39
N SER A 441 -25.08 -17.85 -17.42
CA SER A 441 -25.60 -17.00 -16.35
C SER A 441 -26.18 -15.69 -16.89
N ILE A 442 -25.48 -15.04 -17.83
CA ILE A 442 -25.92 -13.80 -18.47
C ILE A 442 -27.11 -14.05 -19.39
N GLU A 443 -27.07 -15.11 -20.20
CA GLU A 443 -28.20 -15.48 -21.09
C GLU A 443 -29.48 -15.78 -20.32
N LYS A 444 -29.38 -16.50 -19.19
CA LYS A 444 -30.55 -16.76 -18.32
C LYS A 444 -31.16 -15.47 -17.77
N LEU A 445 -30.30 -14.52 -17.32
CA LEU A 445 -30.79 -13.23 -16.84
C LEU A 445 -31.51 -12.46 -17.94
N VAL A 446 -30.91 -12.35 -19.12
CA VAL A 446 -31.45 -11.62 -20.27
C VAL A 446 -32.71 -12.29 -20.80
N ALA A 447 -32.79 -13.62 -20.84
CA ALA A 447 -33.96 -14.36 -21.26
C ALA A 447 -35.15 -14.19 -20.29
N ALA A 448 -34.89 -14.05 -19.00
CA ALA A 448 -35.89 -13.86 -17.95
C ALA A 448 -36.51 -12.46 -17.96
N ASP A 449 -36.09 -11.54 -18.80
CA ASP A 449 -36.71 -10.22 -18.93
C ASP A 449 -38.13 -10.29 -19.43
N ASN A 450 -38.46 -11.33 -20.21
CA ASN A 450 -39.81 -11.63 -20.67
C ASN A 450 -40.63 -12.43 -19.64
N ASP A 451 -40.03 -12.91 -18.55
CA ASP A 451 -40.71 -13.75 -17.54
C ASP A 451 -40.77 -13.03 -16.19
N HIS A 452 -41.94 -12.50 -15.85
CA HIS A 452 -42.19 -11.81 -14.58
C HIS A 452 -42.01 -12.72 -13.34
N SER A 453 -41.84 -14.03 -13.52
CA SER A 453 -41.67 -15.00 -12.42
C SER A 453 -40.41 -14.77 -11.60
N LEU A 454 -39.29 -14.35 -12.22
CA LEU A 454 -38.02 -14.13 -11.53
C LEU A 454 -38.13 -12.95 -10.54
N LYS A 455 -38.84 -11.88 -10.92
CA LYS A 455 -38.99 -10.68 -10.04
C LYS A 455 -39.90 -10.95 -8.84
N GLN A 456 -40.73 -12.03 -8.88
CA GLN A 456 -41.61 -12.41 -7.77
C GLN A 456 -40.85 -13.10 -6.62
N ASN A 457 -39.62 -13.61 -6.87
CA ASN A 457 -38.78 -14.20 -5.83
C ASN A 457 -37.49 -13.37 -5.65
N PRO A 458 -37.43 -12.47 -4.63
CA PRO A 458 -36.29 -11.58 -4.42
C PRO A 458 -34.96 -12.31 -4.23
N ALA A 459 -34.95 -13.47 -3.59
CA ALA A 459 -33.73 -14.25 -3.37
C ALA A 459 -33.19 -14.84 -4.69
N ALA A 460 -34.07 -15.43 -5.52
CA ALA A 460 -33.67 -15.94 -6.83
C ALA A 460 -33.24 -14.83 -7.78
N TYR A 461 -33.89 -13.67 -7.70
CA TYR A 461 -33.50 -12.48 -8.47
C TYR A 461 -32.10 -11.97 -8.11
N THR A 462 -31.82 -11.79 -6.82
CA THR A 462 -30.49 -11.36 -6.33
C THR A 462 -29.41 -12.39 -6.70
N GLN A 463 -29.74 -13.69 -6.60
CA GLN A 463 -28.78 -14.73 -6.99
C GLN A 463 -28.46 -14.71 -8.49
N ALA A 464 -29.50 -14.50 -9.34
CA ALA A 464 -29.27 -14.38 -10.79
C ALA A 464 -28.43 -13.17 -11.17
N LEU A 465 -28.68 -12.01 -10.53
CA LEU A 465 -27.87 -10.81 -10.71
C LEU A 465 -26.40 -11.04 -10.31
N ASN A 466 -26.17 -11.65 -9.14
CA ASN A 466 -24.82 -11.94 -8.65
C ASN A 466 -24.08 -12.95 -9.55
N SER A 467 -24.78 -14.01 -10.02
CA SER A 467 -24.16 -14.98 -10.94
C SER A 467 -23.77 -14.33 -12.28
N ALA A 468 -24.64 -13.48 -12.83
CA ALA A 468 -24.34 -12.73 -14.06
C ALA A 468 -23.19 -11.73 -13.86
N ALA A 469 -23.16 -11.01 -12.73
CA ALA A 469 -22.06 -10.11 -12.38
C ALA A 469 -20.74 -10.85 -12.27
N ARG A 470 -20.67 -11.99 -11.58
CA ARG A 470 -19.48 -12.85 -11.52
C ARG A 470 -19.03 -13.31 -12.91
N GLY A 471 -19.98 -13.71 -13.77
CA GLY A 471 -19.69 -14.06 -15.16
C GLY A 471 -19.04 -12.93 -15.93
N LEU A 472 -19.52 -11.70 -15.74
CA LEU A 472 -18.94 -10.49 -16.35
C LEU A 472 -17.55 -10.15 -15.79
N TYR A 473 -17.31 -10.32 -14.49
CA TYR A 473 -15.97 -10.16 -13.91
C TYR A 473 -14.96 -11.13 -14.56
N ARG A 474 -15.33 -12.44 -14.70
CA ARG A 474 -14.48 -13.42 -15.39
C ARG A 474 -14.17 -13.02 -16.83
N MET A 475 -15.16 -12.55 -17.57
CA MET A 475 -14.98 -12.08 -18.94
C MET A 475 -14.03 -10.88 -19.00
N GLY A 476 -14.17 -9.92 -18.10
CA GLY A 476 -13.28 -8.79 -17.98
C GLY A 476 -11.83 -9.22 -17.74
N THR A 477 -11.62 -10.17 -16.82
CA THR A 477 -10.29 -10.73 -16.55
C THR A 477 -9.70 -11.45 -17.75
N VAL A 478 -10.50 -12.23 -18.47
CA VAL A 478 -10.04 -12.87 -19.73
C VAL A 478 -9.62 -11.82 -20.75
N PHE A 479 -10.42 -10.78 -20.99
CA PHE A 479 -10.02 -9.69 -21.91
C PHE A 479 -8.74 -8.99 -21.46
N SER A 480 -8.52 -8.78 -20.16
CA SER A 480 -7.33 -8.08 -19.65
C SER A 480 -6.00 -8.80 -19.94
N HIS A 481 -6.04 -10.15 -20.09
CA HIS A 481 -4.86 -10.99 -20.36
C HIS A 481 -4.73 -11.38 -21.85
N LEU A 482 -5.68 -11.01 -22.68
CA LEU A 482 -5.59 -11.19 -24.13
C LEU A 482 -5.22 -9.88 -24.79
N ALA A 483 -4.31 -9.88 -25.77
CA ALA A 483 -3.94 -8.72 -26.56
C ALA A 483 -3.88 -9.08 -28.04
N ILE A 484 -4.34 -8.18 -28.93
CA ILE A 484 -4.18 -8.37 -30.36
C ILE A 484 -2.71 -8.11 -30.72
N PRO A 485 -2.02 -9.08 -31.39
CA PRO A 485 -0.65 -8.85 -31.83
C PRO A 485 -0.56 -7.67 -32.80
N LEU A 486 0.42 -6.78 -32.59
CA LEU A 486 0.64 -5.58 -33.41
C LEU A 486 1.05 -5.87 -34.88
N SER A 487 1.38 -7.11 -35.20
CA SER A 487 1.92 -7.49 -36.50
C SER A 487 1.21 -8.70 -37.11
N THR A 488 0.01 -8.54 -37.68
CA THR A 488 -0.53 -9.65 -38.49
C THR A 488 -1.50 -9.15 -39.57
N ASP A 489 -1.23 -9.62 -40.77
CA ASP A 489 -2.12 -9.50 -41.95
C ASP A 489 -3.38 -10.39 -41.83
N LEU A 490 -3.59 -11.11 -40.71
CA LEU A 490 -4.68 -12.07 -40.50
C LEU A 490 -5.49 -11.72 -39.21
N VAL A 491 -5.93 -10.47 -39.15
CA VAL A 491 -6.67 -9.97 -37.97
C VAL A 491 -8.08 -10.53 -37.87
N GLU A 492 -8.71 -10.96 -38.95
CA GLU A 492 -10.12 -11.43 -38.97
C GLU A 492 -10.37 -12.70 -38.16
N ASP A 493 -9.35 -13.50 -37.90
CA ASP A 493 -9.42 -14.77 -37.16
C ASP A 493 -8.86 -14.70 -35.73
N ASP A 494 -8.68 -13.50 -35.18
CA ASP A 494 -8.14 -13.35 -33.84
C ASP A 494 -9.11 -13.84 -32.75
N THR A 495 -8.57 -14.47 -31.71
CA THR A 495 -9.32 -15.00 -30.55
C THR A 495 -10.15 -13.92 -29.86
N ILE A 496 -9.61 -12.70 -29.73
CA ILE A 496 -10.30 -11.56 -29.09
C ILE A 496 -11.52 -11.16 -29.92
N LEU A 497 -11.38 -11.07 -31.23
CA LEU A 497 -12.49 -10.71 -32.09
C LEU A 497 -13.57 -11.81 -32.12
N ALA A 498 -13.19 -13.06 -32.08
CA ALA A 498 -14.12 -14.18 -31.95
C ALA A 498 -14.89 -14.09 -30.63
N LEU A 499 -14.20 -13.82 -29.52
CA LEU A 499 -14.81 -13.63 -28.20
C LEU A 499 -15.72 -12.40 -28.18
N LEU A 500 -15.28 -11.27 -28.74
CA LEU A 500 -16.07 -10.04 -28.82
C LEU A 500 -17.37 -10.23 -29.64
N ARG A 501 -17.32 -10.97 -30.74
CA ARG A 501 -18.50 -11.30 -31.56
C ARG A 501 -19.59 -12.06 -30.78
N VAL A 502 -19.19 -12.90 -29.84
CA VAL A 502 -20.13 -13.65 -28.97
C VAL A 502 -20.57 -12.81 -27.78
N PHE A 503 -19.65 -12.06 -27.18
CA PHE A 503 -19.89 -11.29 -25.98
C PHE A 503 -20.74 -10.03 -26.22
N TRP A 504 -20.45 -9.28 -27.30
CA TRP A 504 -21.11 -8.02 -27.56
C TRP A 504 -22.64 -8.10 -27.64
N PRO A 505 -23.26 -9.07 -28.37
CA PRO A 505 -24.72 -9.15 -28.43
C PRO A 505 -25.39 -9.38 -27.08
N LEU A 506 -24.73 -10.09 -26.17
CA LEU A 506 -25.25 -10.30 -24.81
C LEU A 506 -25.13 -9.04 -23.97
N LEU A 507 -24.00 -8.37 -24.08
CA LEU A 507 -23.74 -7.12 -23.38
C LEU A 507 -24.68 -6.01 -23.87
N GLU A 508 -24.93 -5.92 -25.17
CA GLU A 508 -25.88 -4.97 -25.77
C GLU A 508 -27.31 -5.18 -25.22
N LYS A 509 -27.78 -6.42 -25.16
CA LYS A 509 -29.07 -6.75 -24.54
C LYS A 509 -29.11 -6.39 -23.07
N LEU A 510 -28.01 -6.61 -22.36
CA LEU A 510 -27.92 -6.29 -20.93
C LEU A 510 -28.00 -4.77 -20.71
N PHE A 511 -27.27 -3.97 -21.50
CA PHE A 511 -27.29 -2.49 -21.41
C PHE A 511 -28.66 -1.88 -21.78
N THR A 512 -29.47 -2.59 -22.54
CA THR A 512 -30.87 -2.17 -22.88
C THR A 512 -31.88 -2.67 -21.87
N SER A 513 -31.47 -3.49 -20.89
CA SER A 513 -32.38 -4.09 -19.90
C SER A 513 -32.47 -3.25 -18.61
N PRO A 514 -33.55 -3.34 -17.85
CA PRO A 514 -33.72 -2.68 -16.56
C PRO A 514 -32.82 -3.27 -15.47
N TYR A 515 -32.13 -4.39 -15.71
CA TYR A 515 -31.19 -4.99 -14.75
C TYR A 515 -29.97 -4.12 -14.48
N MET A 516 -29.64 -3.20 -15.38
CA MET A 516 -28.56 -2.24 -15.23
C MET A 516 -28.78 -1.21 -14.10
N GLU A 517 -29.96 -1.17 -13.51
CA GLU A 517 -30.22 -0.45 -12.25
C GLU A 517 -29.41 -1.02 -11.07
N SER A 518 -29.04 -2.31 -11.13
CA SER A 518 -28.19 -2.94 -10.11
C SER A 518 -26.75 -2.44 -10.21
N GLY A 519 -26.27 -1.75 -9.16
CA GLY A 519 -24.90 -1.23 -9.09
C GLY A 519 -23.82 -2.31 -9.25
N ASN A 520 -24.02 -3.49 -8.66
CA ASN A 520 -23.10 -4.62 -8.80
C ASN A 520 -23.01 -5.11 -10.26
N LEU A 521 -24.14 -5.26 -10.93
CA LEU A 521 -24.18 -5.73 -12.31
C LEU A 521 -23.63 -4.68 -13.28
N SER A 522 -23.99 -3.41 -13.10
CA SER A 522 -23.49 -2.31 -13.94
C SER A 522 -21.98 -2.14 -13.81
N THR A 523 -21.43 -2.23 -12.60
CA THR A 523 -19.98 -2.19 -12.35
C THR A 523 -19.27 -3.35 -13.04
N ALA A 524 -19.80 -4.57 -12.92
CA ALA A 524 -19.21 -5.75 -13.58
C ALA A 524 -19.27 -5.63 -15.12
N ALA A 525 -20.40 -5.19 -15.67
CA ALA A 525 -20.58 -4.99 -17.11
C ALA A 525 -19.65 -3.91 -17.66
N CYS A 526 -19.53 -2.78 -16.95
CA CYS A 526 -18.64 -1.68 -17.30
C CYS A 526 -17.15 -2.08 -17.20
N ARG A 527 -16.76 -2.87 -16.19
CA ARG A 527 -15.39 -3.42 -16.09
C ARG A 527 -15.09 -4.32 -17.28
N ALA A 528 -15.96 -5.29 -17.59
CA ALA A 528 -15.79 -6.19 -18.73
C ALA A 528 -15.69 -5.43 -20.06
N LEU A 529 -16.55 -4.44 -20.24
CA LEU A 529 -16.55 -3.57 -21.42
C LEU A 529 -15.24 -2.77 -21.54
N SER A 530 -14.77 -2.18 -20.45
CA SER A 530 -13.51 -1.41 -20.42
C SER A 530 -12.32 -2.27 -20.82
N GLN A 531 -12.26 -3.53 -20.35
CA GLN A 531 -11.19 -4.45 -20.73
C GLN A 531 -11.32 -4.89 -22.19
N ALA A 532 -12.54 -5.16 -22.66
CA ALA A 532 -12.78 -5.50 -24.06
C ALA A 532 -12.37 -4.36 -25.02
N ILE A 533 -12.61 -3.08 -24.64
CA ILE A 533 -12.19 -1.90 -25.39
C ILE A 533 -10.66 -1.88 -25.51
N LYS A 534 -9.95 -1.97 -24.40
CA LYS A 534 -8.47 -1.94 -24.34
C LYS A 534 -7.85 -3.08 -25.14
N SER A 535 -8.39 -4.30 -25.02
CA SER A 535 -7.86 -5.48 -25.70
C SER A 535 -8.13 -5.48 -27.20
N SER A 536 -9.29 -4.97 -27.64
CA SER A 536 -9.68 -4.98 -29.05
C SER A 536 -9.12 -3.81 -29.85
N GLY A 537 -8.70 -2.72 -29.17
CA GLY A 537 -8.13 -1.55 -29.80
C GLY A 537 -9.02 -0.99 -30.90
N GLN A 538 -8.43 -0.65 -32.06
CA GLN A 538 -9.15 -0.04 -33.18
C GLN A 538 -10.31 -0.88 -33.75
N HIS A 539 -10.34 -2.19 -33.50
CA HIS A 539 -11.43 -3.06 -33.93
C HIS A 539 -12.76 -2.79 -33.20
N PHE A 540 -12.67 -2.09 -32.06
CA PHE A 540 -13.83 -1.69 -31.26
C PHE A 540 -14.56 -0.45 -31.83
N LEU A 541 -13.91 0.32 -32.74
CA LEU A 541 -14.44 1.59 -33.27
C LEU A 541 -15.86 1.48 -33.84
N VAL A 542 -16.19 0.38 -34.51
CA VAL A 542 -17.53 0.15 -35.07
C VAL A 542 -18.63 0.16 -34.00
N LEU A 543 -18.32 -0.24 -32.80
CA LEU A 543 -19.25 -0.32 -31.67
C LEU A 543 -19.34 0.97 -30.86
N LEU A 544 -18.40 1.88 -31.06
CA LEU A 544 -18.22 3.09 -30.25
C LEU A 544 -19.48 3.95 -30.09
N PRO A 545 -20.24 4.27 -31.18
CA PRO A 545 -21.44 5.10 -31.10
C PRO A 545 -22.51 4.48 -30.17
N LYS A 546 -22.72 3.17 -30.28
CA LYS A 546 -23.67 2.44 -29.44
C LYS A 546 -23.25 2.40 -27.99
N VAL A 547 -21.95 2.15 -27.75
CA VAL A 547 -21.39 2.08 -26.39
C VAL A 547 -21.58 3.39 -25.65
N LEU A 548 -21.17 4.51 -26.23
CA LEU A 548 -21.30 5.81 -25.58
C LEU A 548 -22.77 6.23 -25.39
N ASP A 549 -23.66 5.86 -26.31
CA ASP A 549 -25.09 6.10 -26.12
C ASP A 549 -25.65 5.27 -24.95
N TYR A 550 -25.31 3.98 -24.85
CA TYR A 550 -25.75 3.15 -23.72
C TYR A 550 -25.21 3.64 -22.38
N LEU A 551 -23.92 3.99 -22.30
CA LEU A 551 -23.30 4.49 -21.07
C LEU A 551 -23.99 5.77 -20.58
N THR A 552 -24.22 6.73 -21.48
CA THR A 552 -24.87 8.00 -21.15
C THR A 552 -26.35 7.81 -20.85
N THR A 553 -27.07 6.98 -21.59
CA THR A 553 -28.49 6.72 -21.38
C THR A 553 -28.74 6.03 -20.03
N ASN A 554 -27.95 5.00 -19.70
CA ASN A 554 -28.08 4.30 -18.42
C ASN A 554 -27.73 5.21 -17.23
N PHE A 555 -26.70 6.05 -17.37
CA PHE A 555 -26.33 7.05 -16.35
C PHE A 555 -27.48 8.03 -16.07
N LEU A 556 -28.21 8.44 -17.11
CA LEU A 556 -29.32 9.38 -16.98
C LEU A 556 -30.63 8.73 -16.54
N SER A 557 -30.86 7.44 -16.87
CA SER A 557 -32.15 6.75 -16.68
C SER A 557 -32.25 6.00 -15.35
N PHE A 558 -31.13 5.53 -14.82
CA PHE A 558 -31.06 4.78 -13.56
C PHE A 558 -30.38 5.61 -12.46
N GLN A 559 -29.94 4.93 -11.39
CA GLN A 559 -29.03 5.57 -10.45
C GLN A 559 -27.74 5.91 -11.20
N SER A 560 -27.20 7.10 -10.93
CA SER A 560 -26.01 7.62 -11.61
C SER A 560 -24.74 6.93 -11.10
N HIS A 561 -24.60 5.64 -11.44
CA HIS A 561 -23.42 4.87 -11.06
C HIS A 561 -22.17 5.39 -11.77
N GLU A 562 -21.11 5.61 -11.02
CA GLU A 562 -19.85 6.14 -11.50
C GLU A 562 -19.16 5.25 -12.57
N CYS A 563 -19.46 3.94 -12.58
CA CYS A 563 -18.88 2.99 -13.53
C CYS A 563 -19.14 3.36 -15.00
N TYR A 564 -20.28 3.96 -15.31
CA TYR A 564 -20.60 4.42 -16.67
C TYR A 564 -19.66 5.55 -17.13
N VAL A 565 -19.40 6.50 -16.24
CA VAL A 565 -18.50 7.62 -16.49
C VAL A 565 -17.04 7.15 -16.58
N ARG A 566 -16.62 6.23 -15.71
CA ARG A 566 -15.30 5.59 -15.75
C ARG A 566 -15.06 4.86 -17.07
N THR A 567 -16.06 4.13 -17.56
CA THR A 567 -15.96 3.42 -18.86
C THR A 567 -15.90 4.38 -20.03
N ALA A 568 -16.68 5.46 -20.01
CA ALA A 568 -16.60 6.49 -21.03
C ALA A 568 -15.23 7.20 -21.04
N ALA A 569 -14.62 7.39 -19.87
CA ALA A 569 -13.25 7.89 -19.77
C ALA A 569 -12.24 6.96 -20.49
N VAL A 570 -12.37 5.64 -20.31
CA VAL A 570 -11.55 4.65 -21.03
C VAL A 570 -11.74 4.77 -22.55
N VAL A 571 -12.98 4.93 -23.01
CA VAL A 571 -13.25 5.12 -24.44
C VAL A 571 -12.54 6.35 -25.00
N ILE A 572 -12.61 7.48 -24.30
CA ILE A 572 -11.96 8.71 -24.75
C ILE A 572 -10.44 8.63 -24.64
N GLU A 573 -9.90 7.95 -23.63
CA GLU A 573 -8.47 7.74 -23.49
C GLU A 573 -7.88 6.94 -24.66
N GLU A 574 -8.59 5.89 -25.10
CA GLU A 574 -8.15 5.04 -26.20
C GLU A 574 -8.38 5.70 -27.59
N PHE A 575 -9.50 6.39 -27.77
CA PHE A 575 -9.94 6.84 -29.11
C PHE A 575 -10.09 8.35 -29.26
N GLY A 576 -9.79 9.16 -28.25
CA GLY A 576 -9.94 10.62 -28.29
C GLY A 576 -9.17 11.32 -29.42
N HIS A 577 -8.10 10.68 -29.90
CA HIS A 577 -7.32 11.15 -31.07
C HIS A 577 -8.04 10.96 -32.44
N ARG A 578 -9.18 10.26 -32.46
CA ARG A 578 -9.95 9.98 -33.68
C ARG A 578 -10.96 11.10 -33.93
N GLU A 579 -10.60 12.03 -34.77
CA GLU A 579 -11.41 13.23 -35.12
C GLU A 579 -12.79 12.90 -35.72
N GLU A 580 -12.92 11.75 -36.41
CA GLU A 580 -14.20 11.28 -36.96
C GLU A 580 -15.29 11.04 -35.91
N TYR A 581 -14.92 10.82 -34.65
CA TYR A 581 -15.84 10.63 -33.52
C TYR A 581 -15.94 11.87 -32.61
N GLY A 582 -15.31 12.99 -32.97
CA GLY A 582 -15.26 14.19 -32.13
C GLY A 582 -16.61 14.68 -31.65
N GLN A 583 -17.62 14.73 -32.54
CA GLN A 583 -18.97 15.14 -32.16
C GLN A 583 -19.62 14.18 -31.14
N LEU A 584 -19.28 12.90 -31.21
CA LEU A 584 -19.79 11.92 -30.28
C LEU A 584 -19.16 12.12 -28.86
N PHE A 585 -17.90 12.49 -28.81
CA PHE A 585 -17.21 12.81 -27.57
C PHE A 585 -17.76 14.09 -26.93
N ILE A 586 -18.04 15.12 -27.75
CA ILE A 586 -18.71 16.35 -27.31
C ILE A 586 -20.08 16.02 -26.68
N ASN A 587 -20.92 15.28 -27.41
CA ASN A 587 -22.24 14.90 -26.93
C ASN A 587 -22.17 14.09 -25.61
N THR A 588 -21.20 13.22 -25.48
CA THR A 588 -20.96 12.43 -24.26
C THR A 588 -20.60 13.33 -23.07
N PHE A 589 -19.67 14.27 -23.26
CA PHE A 589 -19.30 15.26 -22.26
C PHE A 589 -20.50 16.11 -21.83
N GLU A 590 -21.27 16.63 -22.80
CA GLU A 590 -22.41 17.48 -22.53
C GLU A 590 -23.54 16.75 -21.78
N ARG A 591 -23.82 15.49 -22.15
CA ARG A 591 -24.84 14.66 -21.50
C ARG A 591 -24.46 14.34 -20.04
N PHE A 592 -23.20 13.99 -19.77
CA PHE A 592 -22.78 13.77 -18.38
C PHE A 592 -22.77 15.08 -17.58
N THR A 593 -22.23 16.16 -18.13
CA THR A 593 -22.15 17.45 -17.41
C THR A 593 -23.53 18.02 -17.08
N SER A 594 -24.54 17.82 -17.93
CA SER A 594 -25.90 18.28 -17.71
C SER A 594 -26.74 17.33 -16.84
N ALA A 595 -26.21 16.17 -16.44
CA ALA A 595 -26.93 15.22 -15.62
C ALA A 595 -27.28 15.80 -14.22
N ALA A 596 -28.45 15.45 -13.71
CA ALA A 596 -28.95 15.96 -12.43
C ALA A 596 -28.00 15.64 -11.26
N SER A 597 -27.39 14.45 -11.24
CA SER A 597 -26.41 14.04 -10.24
C SER A 597 -25.14 14.90 -10.25
N ILE A 598 -24.67 15.29 -11.44
CA ILE A 598 -23.47 16.15 -11.58
C ILE A 598 -23.85 17.60 -11.24
N THR A 599 -24.99 18.09 -11.69
CA THR A 599 -25.44 19.46 -11.36
C THR A 599 -25.73 19.63 -9.86
N ALA A 600 -26.06 18.55 -9.14
CA ALA A 600 -26.28 18.54 -7.70
C ALA A 600 -24.98 18.70 -6.87
N LEU A 601 -23.80 18.48 -7.45
CA LEU A 601 -22.51 18.67 -6.77
C LEU A 601 -22.22 20.16 -6.55
N ASN A 602 -22.86 20.77 -5.58
CA ASN A 602 -22.83 22.24 -5.34
C ASN A 602 -22.28 22.64 -3.96
N SER A 603 -21.82 21.68 -3.17
CA SER A 603 -21.16 21.92 -1.88
C SER A 603 -20.20 20.80 -1.54
N SER A 604 -19.23 21.07 -0.66
CA SER A 604 -18.29 20.04 -0.18
C SER A 604 -19.02 18.89 0.49
N TYR A 605 -20.10 19.15 1.22
CA TYR A 605 -20.90 18.13 1.87
C TYR A 605 -21.49 17.13 0.88
N ILE A 606 -22.10 17.60 -0.23
CA ILE A 606 -22.66 16.70 -1.25
C ILE A 606 -21.54 15.95 -1.97
N CYS A 607 -20.39 16.59 -2.24
CA CYS A 607 -19.23 15.93 -2.82
C CYS A 607 -18.68 14.82 -1.91
N ASP A 608 -18.75 14.97 -0.60
CA ASP A 608 -18.36 13.95 0.38
C ASP A 608 -19.37 12.79 0.52
N GLN A 609 -20.62 12.98 0.12
CA GLN A 609 -21.62 11.91 0.04
C GLN A 609 -21.43 11.03 -1.22
N GLU A 610 -20.89 11.60 -2.30
CA GLU A 610 -20.74 10.94 -3.61
C GLU A 610 -19.28 11.02 -4.11
N PRO A 611 -18.28 10.59 -3.29
CA PRO A 611 -16.86 10.78 -3.62
C PRO A 611 -16.43 10.02 -4.88
N ASP A 612 -16.97 8.83 -5.12
CA ASP A 612 -16.67 8.01 -6.29
C ASP A 612 -17.19 8.64 -7.58
N LEU A 613 -18.37 9.25 -7.52
CA LEU A 613 -18.94 9.99 -8.66
C LEU A 613 -18.11 11.24 -8.97
N VAL A 614 -17.70 12.00 -7.96
CA VAL A 614 -16.82 13.16 -8.11
C VAL A 614 -15.51 12.74 -8.77
N GLU A 615 -14.89 11.68 -8.28
CA GLU A 615 -13.63 11.15 -8.82
C GLU A 615 -13.78 10.69 -10.26
N ALA A 616 -14.81 9.91 -10.56
CA ALA A 616 -15.08 9.43 -11.92
C ALA A 616 -15.33 10.57 -12.91
N TYR A 617 -16.18 11.54 -12.53
CA TYR A 617 -16.52 12.67 -13.40
C TYR A 617 -15.32 13.60 -13.66
N THR A 618 -14.58 13.96 -12.62
CA THR A 618 -13.43 14.85 -12.78
C THR A 618 -12.27 14.19 -13.52
N ASN A 619 -12.08 12.89 -13.37
CA ASN A 619 -11.14 12.11 -14.18
C ASN A 619 -11.58 12.05 -15.66
N PHE A 620 -12.87 11.81 -15.92
CA PHE A 620 -13.42 11.81 -17.27
C PHE A 620 -13.20 13.15 -17.97
N THR A 621 -13.53 14.25 -17.30
CA THR A 621 -13.34 15.62 -17.85
C THR A 621 -11.87 15.96 -18.05
N SER A 622 -10.98 15.52 -17.17
CA SER A 622 -9.54 15.65 -17.33
C SER A 622 -9.02 14.93 -18.59
N ILE A 623 -9.49 13.69 -18.81
CA ILE A 623 -9.13 12.89 -19.98
C ILE A 623 -9.70 13.53 -21.27
N PHE A 624 -10.95 14.02 -21.22
CA PHE A 624 -11.56 14.72 -22.35
C PHE A 624 -10.73 15.95 -22.78
N VAL A 625 -10.33 16.78 -21.82
CA VAL A 625 -9.50 17.98 -22.11
C VAL A 625 -8.13 17.60 -22.70
N ARG A 626 -7.52 16.54 -22.18
CA ARG A 626 -6.18 16.09 -22.61
C ARG A 626 -6.20 15.41 -23.98
N CYS A 627 -7.17 14.54 -24.21
CA CYS A 627 -7.20 13.71 -25.42
C CYS A 627 -7.96 14.34 -26.59
N CYS A 628 -8.88 15.29 -26.32
CA CYS A 628 -9.77 15.89 -27.30
C CYS A 628 -9.73 17.44 -27.29
N PRO A 629 -8.56 18.08 -27.42
CA PRO A 629 -8.46 19.54 -27.28
C PRO A 629 -9.26 20.33 -28.34
N LYS A 630 -9.45 19.81 -29.56
CA LYS A 630 -10.27 20.40 -30.58
C LYS A 630 -11.77 20.37 -30.27
N GLU A 631 -12.21 19.25 -29.69
CA GLU A 631 -13.57 19.01 -29.25
C GLU A 631 -13.93 19.90 -28.03
N VAL A 632 -12.97 20.17 -27.15
CA VAL A 632 -13.15 21.12 -26.05
C VAL A 632 -13.49 22.52 -26.54
N VAL A 633 -12.85 22.95 -27.63
CA VAL A 633 -13.15 24.24 -28.26
C VAL A 633 -14.55 24.27 -28.88
N ALA A 634 -15.00 23.15 -29.44
CA ALA A 634 -16.30 23.01 -30.09
C ALA A 634 -17.46 22.74 -29.11
N ALA A 635 -17.16 22.34 -27.88
CA ALA A 635 -18.15 22.06 -26.85
C ALA A 635 -18.87 23.34 -26.38
N SER A 636 -20.07 23.17 -25.80
CA SER A 636 -20.83 24.29 -25.23
C SER A 636 -20.05 25.02 -24.13
N GLY A 637 -19.79 26.33 -24.33
CA GLY A 637 -19.05 27.16 -23.40
C GLY A 637 -19.70 27.19 -22.01
N SER A 638 -21.02 27.22 -21.91
CA SER A 638 -21.76 27.20 -20.64
C SER A 638 -21.59 25.88 -19.87
N LEU A 639 -21.47 24.74 -20.55
CA LEU A 639 -21.23 23.43 -19.92
C LEU A 639 -19.77 23.26 -19.53
N LEU A 640 -18.82 23.82 -20.29
CA LEU A 640 -17.41 23.87 -19.87
C LEU A 640 -17.23 24.72 -18.61
N GLU A 641 -17.85 25.89 -18.55
CA GLU A 641 -17.87 26.77 -17.37
C GLU A 641 -18.50 26.04 -16.16
N ALA A 642 -19.65 25.37 -16.35
CA ALA A 642 -20.29 24.58 -15.33
C ALA A 642 -19.42 23.42 -14.82
N SER A 643 -18.78 22.67 -15.73
CA SER A 643 -17.86 21.61 -15.41
C SER A 643 -16.67 22.09 -14.58
N PHE A 644 -16.05 23.19 -15.00
CA PHE A 644 -14.92 23.79 -14.33
C PHE A 644 -15.30 24.30 -12.93
N GLN A 645 -16.44 24.99 -12.81
CA GLN A 645 -16.97 25.47 -11.52
C GLN A 645 -17.30 24.32 -10.57
N LYS A 646 -17.91 23.24 -11.06
CA LYS A 646 -18.16 22.02 -10.25
C LYS A 646 -16.86 21.43 -9.72
N ALA A 647 -15.84 21.31 -10.54
CA ALA A 647 -14.55 20.83 -10.10
C ALA A 647 -13.91 21.75 -9.04
N ALA A 648 -14.06 23.07 -9.17
CA ALA A 648 -13.58 24.00 -8.14
C ALA A 648 -14.29 23.75 -6.79
N ILE A 649 -15.62 23.56 -6.78
CA ILE A 649 -16.37 23.20 -5.58
C ILE A 649 -15.90 21.85 -5.02
N CYS A 650 -15.80 20.81 -5.87
CA CYS A 650 -15.36 19.48 -5.47
C CYS A 650 -13.93 19.47 -4.88
N SER A 651 -13.07 20.42 -5.22
CA SER A 651 -11.73 20.54 -4.63
C SER A 651 -11.74 20.81 -3.12
N THR A 652 -12.88 21.27 -2.57
CA THR A 652 -13.07 21.54 -1.14
C THR A 652 -13.60 20.32 -0.35
N ALA A 653 -13.96 19.21 -1.04
CA ALA A 653 -14.45 17.99 -0.40
C ALA A 653 -13.47 17.46 0.65
N MET A 654 -13.95 16.91 1.76
CA MET A 654 -13.09 16.30 2.79
C MET A 654 -12.48 14.99 2.31
N HIS A 655 -13.17 14.23 1.44
CA HIS A 655 -12.65 13.01 0.85
C HIS A 655 -11.43 13.31 -0.03
N ARG A 656 -10.27 12.75 0.35
CA ARG A 656 -8.97 13.06 -0.27
C ARG A 656 -8.93 12.74 -1.76
N GLY A 657 -9.43 11.55 -2.15
CA GLY A 657 -9.41 11.08 -3.56
C GLY A 657 -10.21 12.02 -4.45
N ALA A 658 -11.45 12.31 -4.07
CA ALA A 658 -12.35 13.21 -4.80
C ALA A 658 -11.76 14.63 -4.96
N ALA A 659 -11.27 15.22 -3.88
CA ALA A 659 -10.66 16.54 -3.91
C ALA A 659 -9.41 16.61 -4.81
N LEU A 660 -8.52 15.61 -4.72
CA LEU A 660 -7.30 15.56 -5.56
C LEU A 660 -7.61 15.28 -7.04
N ALA A 661 -8.63 14.48 -7.34
CA ALA A 661 -9.10 14.26 -8.72
C ALA A 661 -9.66 15.55 -9.33
N ALA A 662 -10.50 16.29 -8.58
CA ALA A 662 -11.02 17.58 -8.99
C ALA A 662 -9.89 18.62 -9.24
N MET A 663 -8.93 18.73 -8.32
CA MET A 663 -7.75 19.58 -8.50
C MET A 663 -6.89 19.16 -9.70
N SER A 664 -6.82 17.88 -10.01
CA SER A 664 -6.09 17.36 -11.16
C SER A 664 -6.76 17.79 -12.46
N TYR A 665 -8.09 17.76 -12.54
CA TYR A 665 -8.82 18.29 -13.68
C TYR A 665 -8.63 19.79 -13.85
N LEU A 666 -8.77 20.57 -12.78
CA LEU A 666 -8.53 22.03 -12.81
C LEU A 666 -7.13 22.35 -13.34
N SER A 667 -6.11 21.69 -12.80
CA SER A 667 -4.72 21.84 -13.25
C SER A 667 -4.52 21.43 -14.71
N CYS A 668 -5.16 20.33 -15.14
CA CYS A 668 -5.09 19.85 -16.53
C CYS A 668 -5.70 20.87 -17.52
N PHE A 669 -6.87 21.42 -17.18
CA PHE A 669 -7.52 22.44 -18.00
C PHE A 669 -6.68 23.72 -18.11
N LEU A 670 -6.14 24.19 -16.97
CA LEU A 670 -5.27 25.37 -16.93
C LEU A 670 -3.97 25.14 -17.71
N GLU A 671 -3.38 23.95 -17.62
CA GLU A 671 -2.17 23.58 -18.38
C GLU A 671 -2.42 23.58 -19.88
N ALA A 672 -3.51 22.95 -20.33
CA ALA A 672 -3.89 22.90 -21.73
C ALA A 672 -4.13 24.32 -22.28
N GLY A 673 -4.84 25.14 -21.50
CA GLY A 673 -5.09 26.54 -21.83
C GLY A 673 -3.81 27.38 -21.89
N LEU A 674 -2.92 27.21 -20.91
CA LEU A 674 -1.64 27.93 -20.82
C LEU A 674 -0.73 27.59 -22.02
N ASN A 675 -0.63 26.31 -22.38
CA ASN A 675 0.13 25.91 -23.57
C ASN A 675 -0.44 26.53 -24.84
N SER A 676 -1.78 26.54 -24.99
CA SER A 676 -2.46 27.18 -26.13
C SER A 676 -2.26 28.70 -26.15
N VAL A 677 -2.24 29.39 -25.02
CA VAL A 677 -1.94 30.84 -24.93
C VAL A 677 -0.50 31.11 -25.37
N LEU A 678 0.46 30.29 -24.96
CA LEU A 678 1.87 30.41 -25.37
C LEU A 678 2.05 30.22 -26.86
N GLU A 679 1.37 29.24 -27.45
CA GLU A 679 1.37 29.00 -28.91
C GLU A 679 0.70 30.16 -29.67
N SER A 680 -0.41 30.68 -29.17
CA SER A 680 -1.17 31.78 -29.78
C SER A 680 -0.43 33.12 -29.79
N MET A 681 0.53 33.32 -28.88
CA MET A 681 1.40 34.51 -28.89
C MET A 681 2.34 34.53 -30.11
N ALA A 682 2.56 33.39 -30.75
CA ALA A 682 3.35 33.27 -31.98
C ALA A 682 2.51 33.45 -33.28
N CYS A 683 1.20 33.11 -33.24
CA CYS A 683 0.26 33.21 -34.35
C CYS A 683 -1.17 33.40 -33.86
N ILE A 684 -1.86 34.49 -34.24
CA ILE A 684 -3.26 34.79 -33.86
C ILE A 684 -4.20 33.85 -34.63
N VAL A 685 -4.82 32.89 -33.91
CA VAL A 685 -5.88 32.01 -34.44
C VAL A 685 -7.16 32.22 -33.64
N GLU A 686 -8.21 32.79 -34.26
CA GLU A 686 -9.55 32.86 -33.68
C GLU A 686 -10.11 31.42 -33.52
N GLY A 687 -10.80 31.16 -32.39
CA GLY A 687 -11.37 29.83 -32.09
C GLY A 687 -10.40 28.82 -31.47
N SER A 688 -9.34 29.28 -30.83
CA SER A 688 -8.36 28.46 -30.16
C SER A 688 -8.78 28.13 -28.72
N LEU A 689 -8.19 27.07 -28.15
CA LEU A 689 -8.39 26.67 -26.74
C LEU A 689 -8.01 27.81 -25.77
N SER A 690 -7.08 28.70 -26.17
CA SER A 690 -6.74 29.90 -25.41
C SER A 690 -7.93 30.83 -25.21
N ALA A 691 -8.73 31.08 -26.27
CA ALA A 691 -9.92 31.92 -26.18
C ALA A 691 -10.97 31.33 -25.23
N VAL A 692 -11.24 30.04 -25.37
CA VAL A 692 -12.16 29.29 -24.48
C VAL A 692 -11.68 29.33 -23.03
N THR A 693 -10.40 29.08 -22.77
CA THR A 693 -9.83 29.12 -21.42
C THR A 693 -9.95 30.51 -20.79
N ILE A 694 -9.62 31.56 -21.52
CA ILE A 694 -9.73 32.94 -21.00
C ILE A 694 -11.19 33.28 -20.71
N GLN A 695 -12.12 32.88 -21.57
CA GLN A 695 -13.55 33.09 -21.32
C GLN A 695 -14.04 32.35 -20.08
N VAL A 696 -13.73 31.06 -19.95
CA VAL A 696 -14.08 30.26 -18.75
C VAL A 696 -13.53 30.93 -17.51
N LEU A 697 -12.25 31.30 -17.50
CA LEU A 697 -11.61 31.94 -16.35
C LEU A 697 -12.18 33.33 -16.05
N SER A 698 -12.60 34.11 -17.03
CA SER A 698 -13.22 35.41 -16.76
C SER A 698 -14.53 35.29 -15.97
N HIS A 699 -15.27 34.18 -16.14
CA HIS A 699 -16.54 33.94 -15.45
C HIS A 699 -16.37 33.12 -14.16
N THR A 700 -15.37 32.24 -14.06
CA THR A 700 -15.24 31.28 -12.99
C THR A 700 -14.01 31.49 -12.10
N GLY A 701 -13.10 32.40 -12.45
CA GLY A 701 -11.80 32.56 -11.79
C GLY A 701 -11.89 32.98 -10.32
N GLU A 702 -12.87 33.84 -9.96
CA GLU A 702 -13.13 34.20 -8.56
C GLU A 702 -13.52 32.96 -7.73
N GLY A 703 -14.46 32.17 -8.25
CA GLY A 703 -14.87 30.91 -7.63
C GLY A 703 -13.74 29.88 -7.52
N LEU A 704 -12.86 29.82 -8.53
CA LEU A 704 -11.68 28.98 -8.50
C LEU A 704 -10.75 29.35 -7.33
N ILE A 705 -10.37 30.62 -7.21
CA ILE A 705 -9.48 31.10 -6.13
C ILE A 705 -10.12 30.87 -4.78
N SER A 706 -11.39 31.22 -4.62
CA SER A 706 -12.14 31.06 -3.38
C SER A 706 -12.13 29.59 -2.93
N ASN A 707 -12.47 28.65 -3.81
CA ASN A 707 -12.49 27.22 -3.48
C ASN A 707 -11.10 26.66 -3.23
N VAL A 708 -10.07 27.07 -4.00
CA VAL A 708 -8.68 26.65 -3.75
C VAL A 708 -8.17 27.14 -2.40
N VAL A 709 -8.51 28.36 -1.98
CA VAL A 709 -8.15 28.88 -0.65
C VAL A 709 -8.92 28.12 0.44
N TYR A 710 -10.22 27.87 0.25
CA TYR A 710 -11.03 27.10 1.20
C TYR A 710 -10.55 25.64 1.33
N ALA A 711 -10.06 25.05 0.25
CA ALA A 711 -9.45 23.71 0.30
C ALA A 711 -8.17 23.67 1.15
N LEU A 712 -7.57 24.81 1.47
CA LEU A 712 -6.40 24.93 2.36
C LEU A 712 -6.78 25.15 3.84
N LEU A 713 -8.07 25.10 4.17
CA LEU A 713 -8.56 25.14 5.55
C LEU A 713 -8.83 23.72 6.08
N GLY A 714 -8.70 23.54 7.40
CA GLY A 714 -9.02 22.27 8.04
C GLY A 714 -7.96 21.19 7.98
N VAL A 715 -8.30 20.03 8.52
CA VAL A 715 -7.37 18.89 8.76
C VAL A 715 -6.76 18.33 7.46
N SER A 716 -7.53 18.32 6.39
CA SER A 716 -7.10 17.76 5.09
C SER A 716 -6.21 18.70 4.26
N ALA A 717 -6.02 19.94 4.68
CA ALA A 717 -5.35 21.00 3.92
C ALA A 717 -3.94 20.61 3.44
N MET A 718 -3.16 19.97 4.30
CA MET A 718 -1.75 19.61 3.99
C MET A 718 -1.59 18.69 2.80
N SER A 719 -2.56 17.79 2.55
CA SER A 719 -2.54 16.89 1.40
C SER A 719 -2.73 17.62 0.05
N ARG A 720 -3.26 18.84 0.09
CA ARG A 720 -3.66 19.65 -1.07
C ARG A 720 -2.68 20.76 -1.42
N VAL A 721 -1.74 21.09 -0.52
CA VAL A 721 -0.76 22.20 -0.66
C VAL A 721 -0.10 22.22 -2.04
N HIS A 722 0.38 21.09 -2.50
CA HIS A 722 1.10 21.02 -3.79
C HIS A 722 0.18 21.34 -4.97
N LYS A 723 -1.00 20.72 -5.04
CA LYS A 723 -1.97 20.93 -6.11
C LYS A 723 -2.52 22.35 -6.10
N SER A 724 -2.86 22.90 -4.93
CA SER A 724 -3.32 24.28 -4.80
C SER A 724 -2.26 25.27 -5.28
N ALA A 725 -1.02 25.11 -4.85
CA ALA A 725 0.07 25.97 -5.31
C ALA A 725 0.29 25.89 -6.84
N THR A 726 0.17 24.67 -7.42
CA THR A 726 0.26 24.49 -8.88
C THR A 726 -0.86 25.20 -9.61
N ILE A 727 -2.12 25.04 -9.18
CA ILE A 727 -3.29 25.71 -9.80
C ILE A 727 -3.13 27.23 -9.74
N LEU A 728 -2.74 27.78 -8.59
CA LEU A 728 -2.53 29.22 -8.43
C LEU A 728 -1.39 29.73 -9.30
N GLN A 729 -0.29 28.98 -9.45
CA GLN A 729 0.82 29.33 -10.32
C GLN A 729 0.40 29.35 -11.80
N GLN A 730 -0.35 28.32 -12.25
CA GLN A 730 -0.87 28.24 -13.62
C GLN A 730 -1.80 29.41 -13.92
N LEU A 731 -2.74 29.71 -13.01
CA LEU A 731 -3.65 30.84 -13.17
C LEU A 731 -2.90 32.18 -13.25
N ALA A 732 -1.92 32.39 -12.37
CA ALA A 732 -1.08 33.59 -12.36
C ALA A 732 -0.28 33.73 -13.67
N ALA A 733 0.24 32.60 -14.22
CA ALA A 733 0.93 32.60 -15.51
C ALA A 733 0.00 32.98 -16.68
N ILE A 734 -1.23 32.45 -16.70
CA ILE A 734 -2.25 32.83 -17.72
C ILE A 734 -2.58 34.31 -17.62
N CYS A 735 -2.86 34.84 -16.42
CA CYS A 735 -3.13 36.26 -16.22
C CYS A 735 -1.96 37.17 -16.65
N SER A 736 -0.72 36.74 -16.35
CA SER A 736 0.49 37.45 -16.78
C SER A 736 0.67 37.49 -18.30
N LEU A 737 0.35 36.40 -18.99
CA LEU A 737 0.39 36.35 -20.47
C LEU A 737 -0.75 37.16 -21.06
N SER A 738 -1.96 37.04 -20.53
CA SER A 738 -3.13 37.77 -20.98
C SER A 738 -2.93 39.31 -20.88
N GLU A 739 -2.29 39.79 -19.81
CA GLU A 739 -1.91 41.20 -19.60
C GLU A 739 -1.07 41.76 -20.79
N ARG A 740 -0.28 40.89 -21.43
CA ARG A 740 0.61 41.25 -22.56
C ARG A 740 -0.01 41.03 -23.94
N SER A 741 -1.27 40.61 -23.98
CA SER A 741 -1.99 40.23 -25.21
C SER A 741 -3.23 41.08 -25.45
N THR A 742 -3.96 40.78 -26.51
CA THR A 742 -5.28 41.38 -26.81
C THR A 742 -6.36 41.01 -25.77
N TRP A 743 -6.12 40.00 -24.97
CA TRP A 743 -7.03 39.50 -23.93
C TRP A 743 -7.03 40.30 -22.62
N LYS A 744 -6.18 41.32 -22.49
CA LYS A 744 -6.05 42.18 -21.31
C LYS A 744 -7.39 42.77 -20.84
N ALA A 745 -8.30 43.05 -21.70
CA ALA A 745 -9.63 43.61 -21.37
C ALA A 745 -10.56 42.56 -20.74
N VAL A 746 -10.32 41.27 -20.98
CA VAL A 746 -11.15 40.16 -20.50
C VAL A 746 -10.58 39.52 -19.24
N LEU A 747 -9.28 39.28 -19.21
CA LEU A 747 -8.56 38.66 -18.10
C LEU A 747 -7.22 39.37 -17.92
N SER A 748 -6.93 39.83 -16.72
CA SER A 748 -5.70 40.58 -16.42
C SER A 748 -5.14 40.22 -15.03
N TRP A 749 -3.97 40.75 -14.74
CA TRP A 749 -3.40 40.66 -13.39
C TRP A 749 -4.30 41.42 -12.37
N GLY A 750 -5.00 42.46 -12.79
CA GLY A 750 -6.00 43.13 -11.97
C GLY A 750 -7.16 42.23 -11.55
N SER A 751 -7.64 41.37 -12.46
CA SER A 751 -8.68 40.38 -12.14
C SER A 751 -8.21 39.42 -11.04
N LEU A 752 -7.00 38.91 -11.12
CA LEU A 752 -6.39 38.02 -10.11
C LEU A 752 -6.29 38.74 -8.74
N HIS A 753 -5.90 40.01 -8.75
CA HIS A 753 -5.82 40.84 -7.56
C HIS A 753 -7.19 41.00 -6.87
N GLU A 754 -8.23 41.37 -7.66
CA GLU A 754 -9.60 41.51 -7.15
C GLU A 754 -10.14 40.22 -6.56
N TRP A 755 -9.97 39.11 -7.25
CA TRP A 755 -10.44 37.79 -6.82
C TRP A 755 -9.77 37.31 -5.52
N LEU A 756 -8.46 37.51 -5.42
CA LEU A 756 -7.75 37.14 -4.20
C LEU A 756 -8.12 38.02 -3.02
N HIS A 757 -8.30 39.33 -3.27
CA HIS A 757 -8.73 40.30 -2.26
C HIS A 757 -10.15 40.00 -1.76
N SER A 758 -11.10 39.73 -2.69
CA SER A 758 -12.48 39.33 -2.36
C SER A 758 -12.50 38.06 -1.52
N THR A 759 -11.69 37.06 -1.91
CA THR A 759 -11.60 35.78 -1.18
C THR A 759 -11.09 36.00 0.25
N VAL A 760 -10.02 36.76 0.43
CA VAL A 760 -9.45 37.04 1.77
C VAL A 760 -10.44 37.82 2.65
N GLN A 761 -11.18 38.76 2.09
CA GLN A 761 -12.21 39.50 2.82
C GLN A 761 -13.42 38.63 3.22
N ALA A 762 -13.72 37.59 2.46
CA ALA A 762 -14.79 36.63 2.73
C ALA A 762 -14.44 35.64 3.87
N LEU A 763 -13.14 35.50 4.21
CA LEU A 763 -12.74 34.66 5.33
C LEU A 763 -13.19 35.28 6.67
N PRO A 764 -13.80 34.49 7.58
CA PRO A 764 -14.21 34.97 8.88
C PRO A 764 -13.03 35.52 9.69
N ALA A 765 -13.15 36.76 10.21
CA ALA A 765 -12.07 37.42 10.93
C ALA A 765 -11.62 36.66 12.19
N GLU A 766 -12.49 35.83 12.76
CA GLU A 766 -12.21 35.00 13.95
C GLU A 766 -11.21 33.90 13.68
N TYR A 767 -11.03 33.48 12.42
CA TYR A 767 -10.07 32.46 12.03
C TYR A 767 -8.73 33.01 11.53
N LEU A 768 -8.64 34.33 11.36
CA LEU A 768 -7.43 35.02 10.94
C LEU A 768 -6.68 35.60 12.14
N LYS A 769 -5.37 35.64 12.07
CA LYS A 769 -4.55 36.36 13.06
C LYS A 769 -4.76 37.89 12.92
N PRO A 770 -4.59 38.67 13.99
CA PRO A 770 -4.68 40.11 13.88
C PRO A 770 -3.73 40.67 12.81
N GLY A 771 -4.28 41.44 11.85
CA GLY A 771 -3.53 42.01 10.72
C GLY A 771 -3.22 41.06 9.57
N GLU A 772 -3.59 39.79 9.68
CA GLU A 772 -3.35 38.78 8.62
C GLU A 772 -4.16 39.07 7.36
N ALA A 773 -5.42 39.44 7.50
CA ALA A 773 -6.31 39.83 6.39
C ALA A 773 -5.71 40.92 5.49
N GLU A 774 -5.02 41.91 6.07
CA GLU A 774 -4.41 43.01 5.32
C GLU A 774 -3.13 42.62 4.62
N SER A 775 -2.35 41.69 5.18
CA SER A 775 -1.04 41.24 4.65
C SER A 775 -1.10 40.07 3.71
N LEU A 776 -2.17 39.24 3.77
CA LEU A 776 -2.26 37.95 3.06
C LEU A 776 -2.30 38.16 1.54
N ALA A 777 -3.23 38.95 1.04
CA ALA A 777 -3.38 39.19 -0.39
C ALA A 777 -2.12 39.82 -1.04
N PRO A 778 -1.46 40.85 -0.50
CA PRO A 778 -0.22 41.40 -1.04
C PRO A 778 0.92 40.37 -1.03
N THR A 779 1.04 39.56 0.03
CA THR A 779 2.09 38.54 0.17
C THR A 779 1.91 37.46 -0.89
N TRP A 780 0.71 36.98 -1.06
CA TRP A 780 0.41 35.96 -2.07
C TRP A 780 0.60 36.47 -3.48
N LEU A 781 0.15 37.68 -3.80
CA LEU A 781 0.32 38.32 -5.12
C LEU A 781 1.80 38.46 -5.51
N ASN A 782 2.65 38.87 -4.57
CA ASN A 782 4.09 38.97 -4.82
C ASN A 782 4.72 37.60 -5.11
N ALA A 783 4.30 36.58 -4.34
CA ALA A 783 4.79 35.22 -4.55
C ALA A 783 4.28 34.62 -5.88
N LEU A 784 3.03 34.86 -6.24
CA LEU A 784 2.42 34.45 -7.51
C LEU A 784 3.11 35.11 -8.71
N ALA A 785 3.41 36.41 -8.64
CA ALA A 785 4.13 37.11 -9.69
C ALA A 785 5.52 36.52 -9.94
N SER A 786 6.27 36.26 -8.86
CA SER A 786 7.58 35.62 -8.94
C SER A 786 7.50 34.18 -9.46
N ALA A 787 6.52 33.40 -8.98
CA ALA A 787 6.33 32.02 -9.39
C ALA A 787 5.87 31.89 -10.84
N ALA A 788 5.01 32.80 -11.32
CA ALA A 788 4.59 32.86 -12.73
C ALA A 788 5.77 33.22 -13.66
N SER A 789 6.62 34.18 -13.24
CA SER A 789 7.81 34.55 -14.04
C SER A 789 8.79 33.39 -14.15
N ASP A 790 9.13 32.73 -13.03
CA ASP A 790 10.03 31.57 -13.01
C ASP A 790 9.50 30.43 -13.91
N TYR A 791 8.18 30.18 -13.86
CA TYR A 791 7.54 29.14 -14.66
C TYR A 791 7.59 29.47 -16.17
N LEU A 792 7.23 30.69 -16.57
CA LEU A 792 7.25 31.10 -17.97
C LEU A 792 8.67 31.11 -18.54
N GLU A 793 9.68 31.49 -17.75
CA GLU A 793 11.06 31.42 -18.15
C GLU A 793 11.54 29.97 -18.35
N SER A 794 11.10 29.04 -17.48
CA SER A 794 11.44 27.62 -17.61
C SER A 794 10.87 27.00 -18.88
N LYS A 795 9.61 27.31 -19.22
CA LYS A 795 8.94 26.84 -20.45
C LYS A 795 9.61 27.34 -21.73
N THR A 796 10.14 28.54 -21.71
CA THR A 796 10.87 29.10 -22.89
C THR A 796 12.26 28.50 -23.08
N ARG A 797 12.91 28.04 -22.01
CA ARG A 797 14.26 27.42 -22.07
C ARG A 797 14.25 25.93 -22.39
N ASP A 798 13.24 25.20 -21.92
CA ASP A 798 13.14 23.73 -21.98
C ASP A 798 12.11 23.24 -23.02
N ALA A 799 11.90 23.94 -24.12
CA ALA A 799 11.01 23.51 -25.18
C ALA A 799 11.41 22.13 -25.74
N GLY A 800 10.87 21.06 -25.17
CA GLY A 800 11.15 19.67 -25.58
C GLY A 800 11.27 18.63 -24.46
N LYS A 801 11.11 18.99 -23.19
CA LYS A 801 11.06 18.04 -22.08
C LYS A 801 9.64 17.93 -21.49
N ASP A 802 9.15 16.72 -21.38
CA ASP A 802 7.80 16.37 -20.86
C ASP A 802 7.56 16.68 -19.36
N ASP A 803 8.52 17.24 -18.63
CA ASP A 803 8.37 17.55 -17.20
C ASP A 803 7.92 19.01 -17.00
N PRO A 804 6.66 19.21 -16.57
CA PRO A 804 6.10 20.54 -16.36
C PRO A 804 6.78 21.26 -15.20
N GLY A 805 7.89 21.85 -15.28
CA GLY A 805 8.71 22.58 -14.31
C GLY A 805 8.01 23.38 -13.18
N TYR A 806 6.84 22.89 -12.68
CA TYR A 806 6.09 23.50 -11.59
C TYR A 806 6.88 23.55 -10.30
N MET A 807 6.71 24.65 -9.56
CA MET A 807 7.39 24.89 -8.28
C MET A 807 8.93 24.93 -8.38
N ARG A 808 9.50 24.95 -9.60
CA ARG A 808 10.93 25.21 -9.82
C ARG A 808 11.23 26.70 -9.66
N GLY A 809 12.49 27.05 -9.45
CA GLY A 809 12.91 28.42 -9.21
C GLY A 809 12.71 28.88 -7.77
N LYS A 810 13.11 30.13 -7.50
CA LYS A 810 12.96 30.75 -6.17
C LYS A 810 11.50 31.12 -5.87
N GLY A 811 10.79 31.66 -6.85
CA GLY A 811 9.38 32.07 -6.73
C GLY A 811 8.46 30.89 -6.51
N GLY A 812 8.62 29.80 -7.28
CA GLY A 812 7.82 28.58 -7.10
C GLY A 812 7.99 27.97 -5.71
N ARG A 813 9.22 27.89 -5.21
CA ARG A 813 9.48 27.41 -3.84
C ARG A 813 8.93 28.35 -2.77
N ALA A 814 9.00 29.66 -2.98
CA ALA A 814 8.43 30.65 -2.08
C ALA A 814 6.90 30.55 -2.02
N LEU A 815 6.23 30.41 -3.16
CA LEU A 815 4.78 30.21 -3.23
C LEU A 815 4.37 28.93 -2.49
N LYS A 816 5.02 27.81 -2.75
CA LYS A 816 4.74 26.55 -2.08
C LYS A 816 4.90 26.65 -0.55
N ARG A 817 5.92 27.36 -0.08
CA ARG A 817 6.11 27.60 1.35
C ARG A 817 4.99 28.45 1.95
N ILE A 818 4.59 29.55 1.30
CA ILE A 818 3.52 30.44 1.77
C ILE A 818 2.19 29.68 1.84
N VAL A 819 1.86 28.90 0.79
CA VAL A 819 0.64 28.06 0.76
C VAL A 819 0.68 27.01 1.88
N ARG A 820 1.84 26.39 2.13
CA ARG A 820 2.01 25.44 3.23
C ARG A 820 1.84 26.09 4.60
N ASP A 821 2.49 27.23 4.81
CA ASP A 821 2.43 27.95 6.08
C ASP A 821 1.00 28.41 6.38
N PHE A 822 0.24 28.83 5.36
CA PHE A 822 -1.18 29.13 5.48
C PHE A 822 -1.99 27.90 5.88
N ALA A 823 -1.84 26.77 5.17
CA ALA A 823 -2.55 25.54 5.48
C ALA A 823 -2.21 24.99 6.88
N ASP A 824 -0.95 25.10 7.30
CA ASP A 824 -0.51 24.67 8.63
C ASP A 824 -1.10 25.55 9.74
N THR A 825 -1.16 26.84 9.52
CA THR A 825 -1.72 27.81 10.48
C THR A 825 -3.24 27.62 10.67
N HIS A 826 -3.96 27.21 9.60
CA HIS A 826 -5.43 27.14 9.59
C HIS A 826 -5.99 25.71 9.66
N ARG A 827 -5.22 24.75 10.19
CA ARG A 827 -5.64 23.35 10.35
C ARG A 827 -6.94 23.17 11.16
N ASN A 828 -7.18 24.02 12.13
CA ASN A 828 -8.32 23.92 13.05
C ASN A 828 -9.55 24.72 12.58
N VAL A 829 -9.47 25.40 11.45
CA VAL A 829 -10.59 26.14 10.87
C VAL A 829 -11.55 25.12 10.24
N PRO A 830 -12.86 25.16 10.57
CA PRO A 830 -13.84 24.31 9.93
C PRO A 830 -13.94 24.63 8.44
N ASN A 831 -14.32 23.64 7.65
CA ASN A 831 -14.54 23.84 6.22
C ASN A 831 -15.74 24.78 6.04
N LEU A 832 -15.55 25.89 5.37
CA LEU A 832 -16.52 27.01 5.27
C LEU A 832 -17.48 26.87 4.07
N THR A 833 -17.61 25.68 3.49
CA THR A 833 -18.45 25.47 2.28
C THR A 833 -19.85 25.03 2.61
#